data_165ef0e9896a16889c97606bd365f01e
#
_entry.id   165ef0e9896a16889c97606bd365f01e
#
_cell.length_a   1.000
_cell.length_b   1.000
_cell.length_c   1.000
_cell.angle_alpha   90.00
_cell.angle_beta   90.00
_cell.angle_gamma   90.00
#
_symmetry.space_group_name_H-M   'P 1'
#
loop_
_entity.id
_entity.type
_entity.pdbx_description
1 polymer ?
#
loop_
_entity_poly.entity_id
_entity_poly.type
_entity_poly.pdbx_seq_one_letter_code
_entity_poly.pdbx_strand_id
1 'polypeptide(L)'
;MRIYWELHEIPRPTNSYVGKTDGRVYILANPNLPFDKNKRIVIGRASGKLNMYPNDNFKFRFPALWEEYYGTKVKHHVINSGMYALTLGIGYRNFLYPLLVDAIGEYYANFIMDFSMYSIQNKSNVALNFQNAMEKQVCFSKKTFSDTKISDVLKNDINENQTMNFRNIWMDKCSERGVKKVWISIDGSNNDCNAKKCQIAKIGHAKSNNNNPVVSYMYAVNAEDGMPITYIEYEGNTVDCKAFMKIINMLDNHNIGVEGFILDRGFATSNVLELLKELDYQYIIMLKSNSLGNKEMVEKYGTNIQWEGKYILNGDLLCGHTEEQQIFANSEEKAFINLYYDSFNALSRTKTLFTKLFDMKVEIEANLVTGKEIIIPKQFTDCFIIDYTNKIVEFDNDQLTKCRHSKGLASIASSLNLGALKVNDIYHLRDSSETQFNMIKTQLGNYVSRTHTTESIRNKFFIGFISAIIRNEISKVCIRVKYDTTPLIQTISSIEMLLDKNDNYLAIHNESAKAKRILNLFGIATEDFDIIATDVNARATDPTISQVRVKPKHPEKRKRGNPRTKKLKDSTQAKRKPGRPKGSKNKNQKKVIGLDSTQPKKKPGRPKGSRNKNQKKVIALDSTQPKKKPGRPKGSRNKNKK
;
A
#
# COMPACT_ATOMS: atom_id res chain seq x y z
N MET A 1 -3.83 27.81 -9.55
CA MET A 1 -2.60 27.49 -10.28
C MET A 1 -1.40 28.06 -9.57
N ARG A 2 -0.25 27.46 -9.67
CA ARG A 2 0.98 27.92 -9.02
C ARG A 2 1.97 28.33 -10.06
N ILE A 3 2.44 29.58 -9.96
CA ILE A 3 3.57 30.03 -10.76
C ILE A 3 4.82 29.55 -10.04
N TYR A 4 5.56 28.64 -10.65
CA TYR A 4 6.82 28.13 -10.14
C TYR A 4 7.96 28.93 -10.75
N TRP A 5 8.83 29.44 -9.88
CA TRP A 5 10.08 30.04 -10.28
C TRP A 5 11.19 29.03 -10.00
N GLU A 6 11.89 28.54 -11.00
CA GLU A 6 13.18 27.90 -10.76
C GLU A 6 14.16 28.95 -10.29
N LEU A 7 14.28 29.09 -8.97
CA LEU A 7 15.24 30.00 -8.40
C LEU A 7 16.64 29.47 -8.68
N HIS A 8 17.37 30.13 -9.57
CA HIS A 8 18.80 29.94 -9.76
C HIS A 8 19.58 31.03 -9.01
N GLU A 9 20.87 30.82 -8.88
CA GLU A 9 21.75 31.83 -8.28
C GLU A 9 21.83 33.06 -9.17
N ILE A 10 21.69 34.22 -8.55
CA ILE A 10 21.89 35.51 -9.22
C ILE A 10 22.94 36.31 -8.48
N PRO A 11 23.64 37.27 -9.13
CA PRO A 11 24.51 38.22 -8.47
C PRO A 11 23.77 39.03 -7.42
N ARG A 12 24.40 39.26 -6.29
CA ARG A 12 23.83 40.10 -5.25
C ARG A 12 23.85 41.57 -5.67
N PRO A 13 22.81 42.35 -5.38
CA PRO A 13 22.85 43.79 -5.55
C PRO A 13 24.04 44.41 -4.82
N THR A 14 24.68 45.38 -5.42
CA THR A 14 25.90 46.02 -4.87
C THR A 14 25.69 46.67 -3.50
N ASN A 15 24.49 47.11 -3.20
CA ASN A 15 24.09 47.70 -1.92
C ASN A 15 23.55 46.69 -0.90
N SER A 16 23.77 45.38 -1.13
CA SER A 16 23.37 44.30 -0.24
C SER A 16 24.55 43.79 0.61
N TYR A 17 24.24 43.25 1.78
CA TYR A 17 25.22 42.60 2.65
C TYR A 17 24.72 41.26 3.20
N VAL A 18 25.62 40.39 3.56
CA VAL A 18 25.31 39.08 4.13
C VAL A 18 25.38 39.12 5.64
N GLY A 19 24.38 38.63 6.31
CA GLY A 19 24.38 38.49 7.76
C GLY A 19 25.46 37.49 8.22
N LYS A 20 26.25 37.88 9.20
CA LYS A 20 27.42 37.11 9.67
C LYS A 20 27.11 35.73 10.23
N THR A 21 25.90 35.55 10.77
CA THR A 21 25.50 34.34 11.50
C THR A 21 24.43 33.50 10.80
N ASP A 22 23.61 34.09 9.93
CA ASP A 22 22.43 33.47 9.37
C ASP A 22 22.47 33.24 7.85
N GLY A 23 23.50 33.78 7.19
CA GLY A 23 23.66 33.64 5.73
C GLY A 23 22.56 34.31 4.90
N ARG A 24 21.77 35.19 5.50
CA ARG A 24 20.75 35.96 4.77
C ARG A 24 21.35 37.18 4.11
N VAL A 25 20.80 37.54 2.95
CA VAL A 25 21.18 38.75 2.24
C VAL A 25 20.20 39.86 2.61
N TYR A 26 20.73 40.99 3.02
CA TYR A 26 19.99 42.14 3.52
C TYR A 26 20.27 43.37 2.66
N ILE A 27 19.25 44.24 2.56
CA ILE A 27 19.38 45.65 2.15
C ILE A 27 18.91 46.54 3.29
N LEU A 28 19.33 47.79 3.28
CA LEU A 28 18.74 48.82 4.16
C LEU A 28 17.29 49.14 3.75
N ALA A 29 16.46 49.34 4.72
CA ALA A 29 15.10 49.76 4.50
C ALA A 29 15.04 51.19 3.95
N ASN A 30 14.11 51.45 3.05
CA ASN A 30 13.85 52.81 2.59
C ASN A 30 12.76 53.43 3.48
N PRO A 31 13.07 54.45 4.29
CA PRO A 31 12.13 55.04 5.22
C PRO A 31 10.92 55.69 4.53
N ASN A 32 11.02 55.98 3.24
CA ASN A 32 9.95 56.57 2.43
C ASN A 32 8.92 55.55 1.93
N LEU A 33 9.11 54.24 2.21
CA LEU A 33 8.18 53.21 1.82
C LEU A 33 7.33 52.77 3.02
N PRO A 34 6.00 52.82 2.94
CA PRO A 34 5.11 52.57 4.09
C PRO A 34 5.18 51.14 4.65
N PHE A 35 5.83 50.21 3.90
CA PHE A 35 5.96 48.81 4.28
C PHE A 35 7.29 48.49 5.00
N ASP A 36 8.23 49.43 5.06
CA ASP A 36 9.56 49.23 5.65
C ASP A 36 9.58 49.55 7.13
N LYS A 37 8.92 48.71 7.93
CA LYS A 37 8.91 48.87 9.40
C LYS A 37 10.25 48.50 10.07
N ASN A 38 11.15 47.81 9.38
CA ASN A 38 12.42 47.34 9.92
C ASN A 38 13.60 48.12 9.30
N LYS A 39 14.67 48.33 10.07
CA LYS A 39 15.89 49.00 9.58
C LYS A 39 16.61 48.24 8.44
N ARG A 40 16.31 46.96 8.27
CA ARG A 40 16.89 46.09 7.22
C ARG A 40 15.88 45.05 6.74
N ILE A 41 15.98 44.71 5.48
CA ILE A 41 15.07 43.79 4.80
C ILE A 41 15.86 42.62 4.23
N VAL A 42 15.36 41.41 4.45
CA VAL A 42 15.93 40.19 3.88
C VAL A 42 15.42 40.08 2.43
N ILE A 43 16.36 40.08 1.47
CA ILE A 43 16.05 39.95 0.03
C ILE A 43 16.42 38.57 -0.54
N GLY A 44 17.05 37.71 0.24
CA GLY A 44 17.43 36.37 -0.21
C GLY A 44 18.37 35.67 0.75
N ARG A 45 19.02 34.65 0.24
CA ARG A 45 20.02 33.87 0.95
C ARG A 45 21.30 33.80 0.13
N ALA A 46 22.44 34.04 0.77
CA ALA A 46 23.73 34.01 0.11
C ALA A 46 24.06 32.60 -0.43
N SER A 47 24.58 32.57 -1.64
CA SER A 47 25.24 31.43 -2.25
C SER A 47 26.68 31.88 -2.61
N GLY A 48 27.62 31.49 -1.76
CA GLY A 48 28.98 31.99 -1.86
C GLY A 48 29.15 33.48 -1.52
N LYS A 49 30.21 34.11 -2.06
CA LYS A 49 30.57 35.52 -1.73
C LYS A 49 29.79 36.55 -2.57
N LEU A 50 29.46 36.24 -3.80
CA LEU A 50 28.93 37.21 -4.76
C LEU A 50 27.47 36.93 -5.15
N ASN A 51 26.97 35.71 -4.98
CA ASN A 51 25.67 35.29 -5.45
C ASN A 51 24.66 35.10 -4.32
N MET A 52 23.40 35.04 -4.67
CA MET A 52 22.30 34.75 -3.75
C MET A 52 21.14 34.03 -4.46
N TYR A 53 20.32 33.34 -3.66
CA TYR A 53 18.97 32.93 -4.05
C TYR A 53 17.99 33.99 -3.55
N PRO A 54 17.27 34.70 -4.44
CA PRO A 54 16.39 35.78 -4.04
C PRO A 54 15.09 35.27 -3.42
N ASN A 55 14.35 36.18 -2.78
CA ASN A 55 13.03 35.95 -2.24
C ASN A 55 12.03 36.98 -2.79
N ASP A 56 10.76 36.95 -2.32
CA ASP A 56 9.73 37.87 -2.79
C ASP A 56 10.05 39.34 -2.50
N ASN A 57 10.79 39.62 -1.42
CA ASN A 57 11.22 41.00 -1.15
C ASN A 57 12.20 41.49 -2.21
N PHE A 58 13.06 40.61 -2.75
CA PHE A 58 13.91 40.97 -3.88
C PHE A 58 13.06 41.28 -5.12
N LYS A 59 12.11 40.45 -5.46
CA LYS A 59 11.17 40.67 -6.57
C LYS A 59 10.45 42.01 -6.45
N PHE A 60 9.95 42.29 -5.24
CA PHE A 60 9.23 43.54 -4.98
C PHE A 60 10.12 44.77 -5.05
N ARG A 61 11.36 44.69 -4.59
CA ARG A 61 12.30 45.81 -4.48
C ARG A 61 13.11 46.06 -5.73
N PHE A 62 13.39 45.04 -6.49
CA PHE A 62 14.19 45.06 -7.69
C PHE A 62 13.43 44.44 -8.88
N PRO A 63 12.27 45.01 -9.24
CA PRO A 63 11.44 44.41 -10.28
C PRO A 63 12.18 44.34 -11.64
N ALA A 64 13.00 45.31 -12.00
CA ALA A 64 13.79 45.29 -13.22
C ALA A 64 14.85 44.16 -13.21
N LEU A 65 15.58 44.00 -12.10
CA LEU A 65 16.53 42.89 -11.96
C LEU A 65 15.84 41.53 -11.88
N TRP A 66 14.65 41.49 -11.28
CA TRP A 66 13.84 40.28 -11.30
C TRP A 66 13.44 39.89 -12.71
N GLU A 67 13.00 40.85 -13.51
CA GLU A 67 12.63 40.66 -14.91
C GLU A 67 13.85 40.25 -15.74
N GLU A 68 15.01 40.84 -15.51
CA GLU A 68 16.27 40.51 -16.17
C GLU A 68 16.69 39.04 -15.90
N TYR A 69 16.61 38.57 -14.66
CA TYR A 69 17.08 37.24 -14.28
C TYR A 69 16.00 36.17 -14.38
N TYR A 70 14.73 36.52 -14.26
CA TYR A 70 13.59 35.60 -14.18
C TYR A 70 12.44 35.93 -15.14
N GLY A 71 12.43 37.08 -15.74
CA GLY A 71 11.33 37.56 -16.59
C GLY A 71 11.11 36.78 -17.88
N THR A 72 12.11 36.05 -18.32
CA THR A 72 12.02 35.33 -19.59
C THR A 72 11.81 33.84 -19.45
N LYS A 73 11.89 33.24 -18.29
CA LYS A 73 11.72 31.77 -18.17
C LYS A 73 11.35 31.34 -16.75
N VAL A 74 10.33 30.64 -16.63
CA VAL A 74 9.95 29.41 -15.96
C VAL A 74 8.52 29.49 -15.45
N LYS A 75 7.63 29.86 -16.32
CA LYS A 75 6.31 29.25 -16.22
C LYS A 75 6.46 27.87 -16.85
N HIS A 76 5.98 26.83 -16.16
CA HIS A 76 5.81 25.57 -16.85
C HIS A 76 4.92 25.82 -18.04
N HIS A 77 5.48 25.76 -19.23
CA HIS A 77 4.72 25.91 -20.47
C HIS A 77 3.69 24.80 -20.64
N VAL A 78 3.77 23.79 -19.77
CA VAL A 78 2.96 22.56 -19.79
C VAL A 78 2.56 22.18 -18.37
N ILE A 79 1.31 21.83 -18.17
CA ILE A 79 0.77 21.28 -16.91
C ILE A 79 -0.07 20.03 -17.21
N ASN A 80 0.16 18.96 -16.47
CA ASN A 80 -0.63 17.72 -16.61
C ASN A 80 -2.05 17.91 -16.03
N SER A 81 -3.06 17.54 -16.78
CA SER A 81 -4.47 17.76 -16.43
C SER A 81 -5.32 16.48 -16.47
N GLY A 82 -4.87 15.45 -17.18
CA GLY A 82 -5.71 14.29 -17.45
C GLY A 82 -6.11 13.52 -16.20
N MET A 83 -5.21 13.31 -15.24
CA MET A 83 -5.58 12.62 -14.00
C MET A 83 -6.49 13.46 -13.11
N TYR A 84 -6.35 14.77 -13.12
CA TYR A 84 -7.31 15.66 -12.46
C TYR A 84 -8.71 15.50 -13.06
N ALA A 85 -8.84 15.57 -14.39
CA ALA A 85 -10.10 15.37 -15.08
C ALA A 85 -10.73 14.02 -14.76
N LEU A 86 -9.94 12.93 -14.83
CA LEU A 86 -10.40 11.59 -14.50
C LEU A 86 -10.89 11.48 -13.05
N THR A 87 -10.10 11.97 -12.11
CA THR A 87 -10.40 11.89 -10.68
C THR A 87 -11.62 12.75 -10.31
N LEU A 88 -11.74 13.93 -10.92
CA LEU A 88 -12.89 14.83 -10.78
C LEU A 88 -14.17 14.16 -11.33
N GLY A 89 -14.11 13.63 -12.55
CA GLY A 89 -15.25 12.95 -13.18
C GLY A 89 -15.73 11.74 -12.38
N ILE A 90 -14.82 10.90 -11.87
CA ILE A 90 -15.15 9.78 -10.98
C ILE A 90 -15.74 10.31 -9.65
N GLY A 91 -15.14 11.35 -9.08
CA GLY A 91 -15.56 11.95 -7.81
C GLY A 91 -17.00 12.45 -7.85
N TYR A 92 -17.39 13.15 -8.90
CA TYR A 92 -18.77 13.65 -9.04
C TYR A 92 -19.76 12.54 -9.44
N ARG A 93 -19.42 11.66 -10.38
CA ARG A 93 -20.31 10.58 -10.84
C ARG A 93 -20.70 9.65 -9.70
N ASN A 94 -19.77 9.41 -8.78
CA ASN A 94 -20.01 8.52 -7.64
C ASN A 94 -20.44 9.29 -6.38
N PHE A 95 -20.68 10.60 -6.47
CA PHE A 95 -20.95 11.49 -5.34
C PHE A 95 -19.80 11.54 -4.31
N LEU A 96 -18.66 10.93 -4.60
CA LEU A 96 -17.54 10.80 -3.68
C LEU A 96 -16.99 12.17 -3.22
N TYR A 97 -16.79 13.09 -4.18
CA TYR A 97 -16.26 14.42 -3.87
C TYR A 97 -17.27 15.29 -3.09
N PRO A 98 -18.56 15.40 -3.49
CA PRO A 98 -19.56 16.09 -2.67
C PRO A 98 -19.67 15.54 -1.25
N LEU A 99 -19.72 14.21 -1.08
CA LEU A 99 -19.78 13.60 0.26
C LEU A 99 -18.52 13.87 1.10
N LEU A 100 -17.34 13.95 0.47
CA LEU A 100 -16.12 14.38 1.17
C LEU A 100 -16.22 15.82 1.64
N VAL A 101 -16.73 16.71 0.78
CA VAL A 101 -16.90 18.14 1.15
C VAL A 101 -17.86 18.30 2.33
N ASP A 102 -18.98 17.57 2.30
CA ASP A 102 -19.97 17.59 3.39
C ASP A 102 -19.40 17.08 4.72
N ALA A 103 -18.62 16.00 4.66
CA ALA A 103 -18.11 15.34 5.86
C ALA A 103 -16.94 16.07 6.53
N ILE A 104 -16.04 16.65 5.73
CA ILE A 104 -14.74 17.15 6.23
C ILE A 104 -14.40 18.58 5.79
N GLY A 105 -15.24 19.21 4.98
CA GLY A 105 -15.03 20.54 4.41
C GLY A 105 -14.14 20.53 3.15
N GLU A 106 -14.39 21.51 2.28
CA GLU A 106 -13.76 21.59 0.95
C GLU A 106 -12.23 21.58 0.98
N TYR A 107 -11.64 22.28 1.93
CA TYR A 107 -10.17 22.39 2.04
C TYR A 107 -9.49 21.02 2.22
N TYR A 108 -10.03 20.18 3.13
CA TYR A 108 -9.48 18.86 3.40
C TYR A 108 -9.94 17.83 2.36
N ALA A 109 -11.15 17.97 1.81
CA ALA A 109 -11.62 17.18 0.69
C ALA A 109 -10.68 17.32 -0.52
N ASN A 110 -10.32 18.56 -0.87
CA ASN A 110 -9.35 18.84 -1.93
C ASN A 110 -7.99 18.19 -1.67
N PHE A 111 -7.48 18.28 -0.44
CA PHE A 111 -6.24 17.62 -0.05
C PHE A 111 -6.31 16.09 -0.22
N ILE A 112 -7.41 15.47 0.22
CA ILE A 112 -7.59 14.01 0.12
C ILE A 112 -7.68 13.57 -1.34
N MET A 113 -8.39 14.31 -2.19
CA MET A 113 -8.47 14.02 -3.62
C MET A 113 -7.10 14.14 -4.29
N ASP A 114 -6.32 15.17 -3.96
CA ASP A 114 -4.95 15.34 -4.46
C ASP A 114 -4.04 14.20 -4.01
N PHE A 115 -4.13 13.80 -2.73
CA PHE A 115 -3.30 12.72 -2.21
C PHE A 115 -3.70 11.36 -2.79
N SER A 116 -5.00 11.16 -3.04
CA SER A 116 -5.50 9.96 -3.73
C SER A 116 -5.00 9.90 -5.18
N MET A 117 -5.08 11.00 -5.92
CA MET A 117 -4.54 11.11 -7.27
C MET A 117 -3.04 10.81 -7.30
N TYR A 118 -2.27 11.40 -6.38
CA TYR A 118 -0.84 11.13 -6.21
C TYR A 118 -0.57 9.64 -5.95
N SER A 119 -1.32 9.04 -5.02
CA SER A 119 -1.13 7.62 -4.67
C SER A 119 -1.39 6.69 -5.84
N ILE A 120 -2.44 6.97 -6.63
CA ILE A 120 -2.81 6.19 -7.82
C ILE A 120 -1.74 6.29 -8.92
N GLN A 121 -1.26 7.51 -9.21
CA GLN A 121 -0.26 7.75 -10.27
C GLN A 121 1.11 7.18 -9.92
N ASN A 122 1.57 7.40 -8.69
CA ASN A 122 2.94 7.12 -8.29
C ASN A 122 3.10 5.81 -7.52
N LYS A 123 2.00 5.07 -7.30
CA LYS A 123 1.98 3.84 -6.49
C LYS A 123 2.66 4.05 -5.14
N SER A 124 2.41 5.20 -4.52
CA SER A 124 3.13 5.65 -3.33
C SER A 124 2.25 6.50 -2.42
N ASN A 125 2.41 6.32 -1.11
CA ASN A 125 1.80 7.15 -0.07
C ASN A 125 2.83 7.99 0.71
N VAL A 126 4.01 8.21 0.14
CA VAL A 126 5.12 8.89 0.81
C VAL A 126 4.94 10.40 0.74
N ALA A 127 4.61 11.05 1.86
CA ALA A 127 4.36 12.49 1.94
C ALA A 127 5.54 13.35 1.45
N LEU A 128 6.77 12.91 1.68
CA LEU A 128 7.99 13.63 1.25
C LEU A 128 8.04 13.86 -0.28
N ASN A 129 7.49 12.93 -1.06
CA ASN A 129 7.51 13.00 -2.52
C ASN A 129 6.28 13.69 -3.10
N PHE A 130 5.26 13.96 -2.28
CA PHE A 130 3.98 14.48 -2.71
C PHE A 130 4.12 15.85 -3.41
N GLN A 131 4.78 16.81 -2.77
CA GLN A 131 4.92 18.15 -3.31
C GLN A 131 5.55 18.12 -4.72
N ASN A 132 6.68 17.45 -4.88
CA ASN A 132 7.39 17.38 -6.16
C ASN A 132 6.59 16.67 -7.26
N ALA A 133 5.81 15.65 -6.90
CA ALA A 133 4.97 14.92 -7.85
C ALA A 133 3.78 15.76 -8.32
N MET A 134 3.21 16.59 -7.43
CA MET A 134 2.02 17.37 -7.71
C MET A 134 2.31 18.76 -8.30
N GLU A 135 3.58 19.18 -8.32
CA GLU A 135 3.97 20.51 -8.81
C GLU A 135 3.60 20.77 -10.26
N LYS A 136 3.67 19.77 -11.12
CA LYS A 136 3.40 19.84 -12.56
C LYS A 136 2.00 19.37 -12.94
N GLN A 137 1.08 19.33 -11.98
CA GLN A 137 -0.27 18.82 -12.21
C GLN A 137 -1.33 19.82 -11.77
N VAL A 138 -2.46 19.81 -12.46
CA VAL A 138 -3.68 20.42 -11.95
C VAL A 138 -4.10 19.69 -10.68
N CYS A 139 -4.34 20.44 -9.61
CA CYS A 139 -4.72 19.94 -8.31
C CYS A 139 -6.09 20.46 -7.89
N PHE A 140 -6.79 19.73 -7.02
CA PHE A 140 -8.00 20.21 -6.34
C PHE A 140 -7.67 21.35 -5.39
N SER A 141 -6.60 21.23 -4.63
CA SER A 141 -6.14 22.24 -3.69
C SER A 141 -5.53 23.44 -4.42
N LYS A 142 -5.85 24.64 -3.95
CA LYS A 142 -5.25 25.89 -4.44
C LYS A 142 -3.75 25.99 -4.16
N LYS A 143 -3.25 25.27 -3.14
CA LYS A 143 -1.83 25.23 -2.73
C LYS A 143 -1.36 23.79 -2.56
N THR A 144 -0.08 23.48 -2.92
CA THR A 144 0.51 22.18 -2.63
C THR A 144 0.87 22.07 -1.16
N PHE A 145 0.65 20.89 -0.60
CA PHE A 145 1.01 20.59 0.76
C PHE A 145 2.47 20.13 0.82
N SER A 146 3.26 20.71 1.72
CA SER A 146 4.58 20.19 2.07
C SER A 146 4.43 18.94 2.95
N ASP A 147 5.47 18.13 3.06
CA ASP A 147 5.53 16.96 3.94
C ASP A 147 5.19 17.28 5.40
N THR A 148 5.67 18.43 5.90
CA THR A 148 5.35 18.93 7.23
C THR A 148 3.87 19.25 7.37
N LYS A 149 3.29 20.01 6.41
CA LYS A 149 1.85 20.34 6.46
C LYS A 149 0.97 19.10 6.32
N ILE A 150 1.38 18.12 5.47
CA ILE A 150 0.69 16.82 5.38
C ILE A 150 0.69 16.11 6.73
N SER A 151 1.85 16.08 7.41
CA SER A 151 1.96 15.47 8.74
C SER A 151 1.06 16.15 9.76
N ASP A 152 0.95 17.48 9.72
CA ASP A 152 0.08 18.25 10.60
C ASP A 152 -1.40 18.00 10.30
N VAL A 153 -1.80 18.00 9.03
CA VAL A 153 -3.19 17.69 8.61
C VAL A 153 -3.59 16.28 9.07
N LEU A 154 -2.75 15.30 8.81
CA LEU A 154 -3.04 13.91 9.18
C LEU A 154 -3.11 13.72 10.71
N LYS A 155 -2.44 14.54 11.48
CA LYS A 155 -2.39 14.39 12.93
C LYS A 155 -3.45 15.21 13.65
N ASN A 156 -3.68 16.46 13.22
CA ASN A 156 -4.38 17.45 14.02
C ASN A 156 -5.67 17.97 13.38
N ASP A 157 -5.74 17.98 12.04
CA ASP A 157 -6.76 18.76 11.34
C ASP A 157 -7.97 17.91 10.93
N ILE A 158 -7.79 16.60 10.68
CA ILE A 158 -8.87 15.66 10.34
C ILE A 158 -9.11 14.76 11.55
N ASN A 159 -10.28 14.85 12.16
CA ASN A 159 -10.63 14.07 13.34
C ASN A 159 -11.41 12.78 12.99
N GLU A 160 -11.51 11.86 13.97
CA GLU A 160 -12.16 10.57 13.81
C GLU A 160 -13.65 10.69 13.48
N ASN A 161 -14.35 11.68 14.07
CA ASN A 161 -15.77 11.89 13.81
C ASN A 161 -16.03 12.27 12.34
N GLN A 162 -15.18 13.10 11.75
CA GLN A 162 -15.29 13.49 10.34
C GLN A 162 -15.10 12.29 9.41
N THR A 163 -14.10 11.45 9.66
CA THR A 163 -13.87 10.27 8.84
C THR A 163 -14.94 9.21 9.04
N MET A 164 -15.49 9.11 10.26
CA MET A 164 -16.62 8.23 10.56
C MET A 164 -17.90 8.72 9.88
N ASN A 165 -18.17 10.05 9.95
CA ASN A 165 -19.30 10.65 9.25
C ASN A 165 -19.24 10.36 7.74
N PHE A 166 -18.07 10.56 7.11
CA PHE A 166 -17.93 10.21 5.70
C PHE A 166 -18.26 8.72 5.44
N ARG A 167 -17.73 7.79 6.25
CA ARG A 167 -18.00 6.36 6.06
C ARG A 167 -19.50 6.04 6.17
N ASN A 168 -20.19 6.68 7.10
CA ASN A 168 -21.62 6.51 7.28
C ASN A 168 -22.40 6.98 6.06
N ILE A 169 -22.21 8.24 5.63
CA ILE A 169 -22.92 8.77 4.45
C ILE A 169 -22.52 8.04 3.15
N TRP A 170 -21.30 7.50 3.07
CA TRP A 170 -20.88 6.66 1.95
C TRP A 170 -21.61 5.31 1.94
N MET A 171 -21.78 4.67 3.11
CA MET A 171 -22.56 3.44 3.24
C MET A 171 -24.02 3.69 2.90
N ASP A 172 -24.64 4.77 3.38
CA ASP A 172 -26.00 5.18 3.01
C ASP A 172 -26.11 5.35 1.49
N LYS A 173 -25.12 5.99 0.87
CA LYS A 173 -25.07 6.14 -0.59
C LYS A 173 -24.92 4.82 -1.34
N CYS A 174 -24.18 3.88 -0.80
CA CYS A 174 -24.10 2.52 -1.34
C CYS A 174 -25.46 1.80 -1.24
N SER A 175 -26.21 2.00 -0.15
CA SER A 175 -27.56 1.45 0.02
C SER A 175 -28.56 2.07 -0.97
N GLU A 176 -28.57 3.41 -1.14
CA GLU A 176 -29.46 4.14 -2.06
C GLU A 176 -29.30 3.75 -3.54
N ARG A 177 -28.15 3.26 -3.95
CA ARG A 177 -27.92 2.85 -5.35
C ARG A 177 -28.82 1.71 -5.82
N GLY A 178 -29.81 1.34 -5.00
CA GLY A 178 -30.89 0.43 -5.35
C GLY A 178 -30.38 -0.97 -5.70
N VAL A 179 -29.31 -1.35 -5.06
CA VAL A 179 -28.61 -2.58 -5.37
C VAL A 179 -29.50 -3.74 -4.92
N LYS A 180 -29.79 -4.65 -5.84
CA LYS A 180 -30.15 -6.03 -5.51
C LYS A 180 -29.26 -6.47 -4.35
N LYS A 181 -29.80 -7.29 -3.46
CA LYS A 181 -28.98 -7.93 -2.43
C LYS A 181 -27.66 -8.41 -3.02
N VAL A 182 -26.54 -8.03 -2.41
CA VAL A 182 -25.19 -8.35 -2.89
C VAL A 182 -24.45 -9.25 -1.92
N TRP A 183 -23.58 -10.07 -2.44
CA TRP A 183 -22.59 -10.77 -1.62
C TRP A 183 -21.49 -9.81 -1.21
N ILE A 184 -21.16 -9.81 0.08
CA ILE A 184 -20.07 -8.99 0.63
C ILE A 184 -18.91 -9.89 0.98
N SER A 185 -17.74 -9.61 0.40
CA SER A 185 -16.50 -10.25 0.80
C SER A 185 -15.84 -9.45 1.92
N ILE A 186 -15.49 -10.13 3.01
CA ILE A 186 -14.78 -9.54 4.14
C ILE A 186 -13.47 -10.30 4.35
N ASP A 187 -12.38 -9.56 4.42
CA ASP A 187 -11.06 -10.10 4.74
C ASP A 187 -10.26 -9.09 5.56
N GLY A 188 -9.26 -9.59 6.28
CA GLY A 188 -8.37 -8.81 7.13
C GLY A 188 -6.93 -8.81 6.65
N SER A 189 -6.23 -7.72 6.94
CA SER A 189 -4.80 -7.61 6.69
C SER A 189 -4.12 -6.75 7.76
N ASN A 190 -2.79 -6.65 7.70
CA ASN A 190 -2.04 -5.78 8.57
C ASN A 190 -0.85 -5.12 7.88
N ASN A 191 -0.38 -4.03 8.47
CA ASN A 191 0.80 -3.29 8.05
C ASN A 191 1.77 -3.17 9.22
N ASP A 192 3.06 -3.34 8.96
CA ASP A 192 4.11 -3.09 9.94
C ASP A 192 4.08 -1.62 10.38
N CYS A 193 4.17 -1.39 11.67
CA CYS A 193 4.09 -0.08 12.27
C CYS A 193 5.07 0.09 13.43
N ASN A 194 6.20 0.71 13.17
CA ASN A 194 7.23 0.99 14.18
C ASN A 194 7.02 2.34 14.89
N ALA A 195 5.84 2.94 14.79
CA ALA A 195 5.52 4.24 15.36
C ALA A 195 5.33 4.15 16.89
N LYS A 196 6.25 4.76 17.65
CA LYS A 196 6.23 4.73 19.13
C LYS A 196 4.99 5.36 19.76
N LYS A 197 4.31 6.28 19.05
CA LYS A 197 3.12 7.00 19.53
C LYS A 197 1.80 6.44 18.98
N CYS A 198 1.83 5.29 18.33
CA CYS A 198 0.64 4.62 17.83
C CYS A 198 0.11 3.62 18.86
N GLN A 199 -1.06 3.91 19.43
CA GLN A 199 -1.66 3.08 20.47
C GLN A 199 -2.18 1.74 19.93
N ILE A 200 -2.63 1.70 18.68
CA ILE A 200 -3.17 0.49 18.03
C ILE A 200 -2.10 -0.40 17.38
N ALA A 201 -0.84 0.04 17.34
CA ALA A 201 0.28 -0.80 16.92
C ALA A 201 0.65 -1.76 18.05
N LYS A 202 0.40 -3.05 17.84
CA LYS A 202 0.67 -4.13 18.81
C LYS A 202 1.42 -5.26 18.13
N ILE A 203 2.17 -6.02 18.93
CA ILE A 203 2.79 -7.26 18.45
C ILE A 203 1.66 -8.27 18.22
N GLY A 204 1.54 -8.73 16.98
CA GLY A 204 0.54 -9.67 16.54
C GLY A 204 1.09 -10.55 15.41
N HIS A 205 0.21 -11.24 14.70
CA HIS A 205 0.60 -12.11 13.61
C HIS A 205 0.91 -11.29 12.34
N ALA A 206 2.16 -10.80 12.24
CA ALA A 206 2.60 -9.99 11.10
C ALA A 206 2.63 -10.82 9.80
N LYS A 207 1.90 -10.40 8.77
CA LYS A 207 1.94 -11.04 7.44
C LYS A 207 3.31 -10.87 6.74
N SER A 208 4.15 -9.97 7.23
CA SER A 208 5.54 -9.75 6.77
C SER A 208 6.56 -10.74 7.34
N ASN A 209 6.13 -11.64 8.26
CA ASN A 209 7.00 -12.53 9.06
C ASN A 209 8.07 -11.79 9.88
N ASN A 210 7.93 -10.49 10.09
CA ASN A 210 8.75 -9.70 10.98
C ASN A 210 8.09 -9.64 12.37
N ASN A 211 8.88 -9.67 13.43
CA ASN A 211 8.38 -9.51 14.81
C ASN A 211 8.09 -8.03 15.16
N ASN A 212 7.71 -7.23 14.17
CA ASN A 212 7.36 -5.83 14.35
C ASN A 212 5.93 -5.68 14.85
N PRO A 213 5.63 -4.63 15.64
CA PRO A 213 4.25 -4.24 15.89
C PRO A 213 3.51 -3.98 14.59
N VAL A 214 2.26 -4.39 14.52
CA VAL A 214 1.39 -4.20 13.35
C VAL A 214 0.12 -3.46 13.72
N VAL A 215 -0.45 -2.77 12.75
CA VAL A 215 -1.83 -2.28 12.78
C VAL A 215 -2.64 -3.15 11.84
N SER A 216 -3.69 -3.76 12.37
CA SER A 216 -4.61 -4.58 11.58
C SER A 216 -5.75 -3.75 11.01
N TYR A 217 -6.26 -4.15 9.87
CA TYR A 217 -7.41 -3.53 9.23
C TYR A 217 -8.21 -4.57 8.45
N MET A 218 -9.49 -4.29 8.28
CA MET A 218 -10.44 -5.14 7.60
C MET A 218 -11.29 -4.31 6.67
N TYR A 219 -11.54 -4.80 5.46
CA TYR A 219 -12.41 -4.19 4.47
C TYR A 219 -13.62 -5.06 4.20
N ALA A 220 -14.77 -4.41 4.04
CA ALA A 220 -15.96 -4.99 3.44
C ALA A 220 -16.09 -4.44 2.01
N VAL A 221 -16.14 -5.33 1.04
CA VAL A 221 -16.25 -4.99 -0.38
C VAL A 221 -17.43 -5.70 -1.00
N ASN A 222 -18.11 -5.06 -1.94
CA ASN A 222 -19.06 -5.74 -2.80
C ASN A 222 -18.29 -6.80 -3.61
N ALA A 223 -18.66 -8.05 -3.45
CA ALA A 223 -17.93 -9.16 -4.05
C ALA A 223 -18.03 -9.19 -5.58
N GLU A 224 -19.13 -8.67 -6.16
CA GLU A 224 -19.37 -8.69 -7.61
C GLU A 224 -18.51 -7.70 -8.37
N ASP A 225 -18.32 -6.49 -7.81
CA ASP A 225 -17.63 -5.40 -8.52
C ASP A 225 -16.40 -4.84 -7.78
N GLY A 226 -16.08 -5.41 -6.63
CA GLY A 226 -14.93 -5.03 -5.82
C GLY A 226 -15.03 -3.64 -5.16
N MET A 227 -16.21 -2.98 -5.18
CA MET A 227 -16.36 -1.65 -4.59
C MET A 227 -16.18 -1.70 -3.08
N PRO A 228 -15.24 -0.92 -2.50
CA PRO A 228 -15.11 -0.79 -1.05
C PRO A 228 -16.36 -0.13 -0.44
N ILE A 229 -17.01 -0.83 0.50
CA ILE A 229 -18.20 -0.34 1.19
C ILE A 229 -17.80 0.35 2.49
N THR A 230 -17.01 -0.32 3.31
CA THR A 230 -16.47 0.23 4.56
C THR A 230 -15.19 -0.48 4.97
N TYR A 231 -14.53 0.06 5.98
CA TYR A 231 -13.35 -0.56 6.58
C TYR A 231 -13.28 -0.23 8.07
N ILE A 232 -12.51 -1.01 8.80
CA ILE A 232 -12.09 -0.69 10.17
C ILE A 232 -10.60 -0.94 10.33
N GLU A 233 -9.95 -0.13 11.16
CA GLU A 233 -8.61 -0.39 11.68
C GLU A 233 -8.72 -0.81 13.16
N TYR A 234 -7.83 -1.71 13.59
CA TYR A 234 -7.84 -2.25 14.93
C TYR A 234 -6.45 -2.67 15.39
N GLU A 235 -6.34 -2.96 16.70
CA GLU A 235 -5.07 -3.34 17.30
C GLU A 235 -4.51 -4.63 16.67
N GLY A 236 -3.20 -4.63 16.42
CA GLY A 236 -2.51 -5.73 15.75
C GLY A 236 -2.58 -7.09 16.44
N ASN A 237 -2.90 -7.13 17.73
CA ASN A 237 -3.10 -8.34 18.51
C ASN A 237 -4.58 -8.78 18.65
N THR A 238 -5.50 -8.05 18.03
CA THR A 238 -6.93 -8.40 18.04
C THR A 238 -7.21 -9.49 17.00
N VAL A 239 -7.99 -10.48 17.39
CA VAL A 239 -8.45 -11.55 16.49
C VAL A 239 -9.46 -11.00 15.50
N ASP A 240 -9.33 -11.39 14.23
CA ASP A 240 -10.15 -10.90 13.12
C ASP A 240 -11.66 -11.10 13.34
N CYS A 241 -12.07 -12.17 14.01
CA CYS A 241 -13.49 -12.42 14.33
C CYS A 241 -14.14 -11.30 15.17
N LYS A 242 -13.39 -10.66 16.11
CA LYS A 242 -13.90 -9.52 16.89
C LYS A 242 -14.06 -8.26 16.03
N ALA A 243 -13.16 -8.07 15.08
CA ALA A 243 -13.24 -6.97 14.13
C ALA A 243 -14.40 -7.17 13.15
N PHE A 244 -14.62 -8.41 12.71
CA PHE A 244 -15.72 -8.82 11.86
C PHE A 244 -17.09 -8.45 12.45
N MET A 245 -17.33 -8.75 13.73
CA MET A 245 -18.59 -8.39 14.41
C MET A 245 -18.87 -6.88 14.35
N LYS A 246 -17.84 -6.03 14.44
CA LYS A 246 -18.00 -4.57 14.33
C LYS A 246 -18.41 -4.16 12.91
N ILE A 247 -17.81 -4.76 11.87
CA ILE A 247 -18.17 -4.47 10.48
C ILE A 247 -19.62 -4.89 10.20
N ILE A 248 -20.04 -6.07 10.63
CA ILE A 248 -21.42 -6.54 10.45
C ILE A 248 -22.41 -5.53 11.04
N ASN A 249 -22.21 -5.13 12.29
CA ASN A 249 -23.07 -4.14 12.95
C ASN A 249 -23.10 -2.79 12.22
N MET A 250 -21.99 -2.38 11.60
CA MET A 250 -21.97 -1.15 10.78
C MET A 250 -22.80 -1.31 9.52
N LEU A 251 -22.70 -2.45 8.83
CA LEU A 251 -23.44 -2.72 7.60
C LEU A 251 -24.95 -2.83 7.88
N ASP A 252 -25.33 -3.47 8.96
CA ASP A 252 -26.70 -3.64 9.41
C ASP A 252 -27.37 -2.30 9.73
N ASN A 253 -26.68 -1.43 10.49
CA ASN A 253 -27.17 -0.09 10.84
C ASN A 253 -27.44 0.81 9.62
N HIS A 254 -26.82 0.54 8.47
CA HIS A 254 -26.99 1.32 7.24
C HIS A 254 -27.90 0.65 6.21
N ASN A 255 -28.61 -0.42 6.59
CA ASN A 255 -29.55 -1.14 5.73
C ASN A 255 -28.96 -1.50 4.36
N ILE A 256 -27.69 -1.88 4.33
CA ILE A 256 -27.05 -2.33 3.09
C ILE A 256 -27.71 -3.64 2.68
N GLY A 257 -28.24 -3.70 1.47
CA GLY A 257 -28.88 -4.91 0.93
C GLY A 257 -27.87 -6.04 0.79
N VAL A 258 -27.60 -6.75 1.89
CA VAL A 258 -26.68 -7.89 1.93
C VAL A 258 -27.45 -9.17 1.63
N GLU A 259 -27.02 -9.93 0.63
CA GLU A 259 -27.47 -11.29 0.42
C GLU A 259 -26.78 -12.24 1.39
N GLY A 260 -25.48 -12.09 1.54
CA GLY A 260 -24.69 -12.87 2.45
C GLY A 260 -23.22 -12.48 2.44
N PHE A 261 -22.43 -13.20 3.22
CA PHE A 261 -21.00 -12.96 3.41
C PHE A 261 -20.15 -14.08 2.84
N ILE A 262 -19.08 -13.72 2.12
CA ILE A 262 -18.05 -14.64 1.65
C ILE A 262 -16.85 -14.48 2.56
N LEU A 263 -16.46 -15.56 3.26
CA LEU A 263 -15.51 -15.51 4.33
C LEU A 263 -14.38 -16.53 4.15
N ASP A 264 -13.16 -16.16 4.54
CA ASP A 264 -12.03 -17.10 4.60
C ASP A 264 -12.14 -18.03 5.82
N ARG A 265 -11.42 -19.12 5.78
CA ARG A 265 -11.32 -20.14 6.86
C ARG A 265 -10.95 -19.57 8.24
N GLY A 266 -10.34 -18.39 8.30
CA GLY A 266 -10.04 -17.68 9.55
C GLY A 266 -11.28 -17.35 10.36
N PHE A 267 -12.40 -17.08 9.68
CA PHE A 267 -13.70 -16.75 10.26
C PHE A 267 -14.57 -17.98 10.60
N ALA A 268 -14.15 -19.19 10.19
CA ALA A 268 -14.90 -20.41 10.47
C ALA A 268 -14.82 -20.76 11.97
N THR A 269 -15.72 -20.18 12.76
CA THR A 269 -15.92 -20.39 14.19
C THR A 269 -17.42 -20.42 14.53
N SER A 270 -17.84 -21.16 15.56
CA SER A 270 -19.25 -21.22 15.97
C SER A 270 -19.83 -19.83 16.24
N ASN A 271 -19.11 -18.98 16.98
CA ASN A 271 -19.59 -17.63 17.32
C ASN A 271 -19.86 -16.74 16.09
N VAL A 272 -19.08 -16.88 15.01
CA VAL A 272 -19.33 -16.12 13.78
C VAL A 272 -20.57 -16.63 13.07
N LEU A 273 -20.77 -17.95 12.99
CA LEU A 273 -21.95 -18.53 12.33
C LEU A 273 -23.23 -18.28 13.12
N GLU A 274 -23.17 -18.36 14.44
CA GLU A 274 -24.28 -18.02 15.34
C GLU A 274 -24.71 -16.56 15.14
N LEU A 275 -23.75 -15.62 15.12
CA LEU A 275 -24.05 -14.21 14.86
C LEU A 275 -24.72 -13.99 13.49
N LEU A 276 -24.19 -14.63 12.43
CA LEU A 276 -24.77 -14.49 11.08
C LEU A 276 -26.20 -15.04 11.02
N LYS A 277 -26.47 -16.12 11.74
CA LYS A 277 -27.79 -16.70 11.86
C LYS A 277 -28.75 -15.82 12.67
N GLU A 278 -28.29 -15.28 13.81
CA GLU A 278 -29.06 -14.34 14.63
C GLU A 278 -29.50 -13.10 13.84
N LEU A 279 -28.65 -12.63 12.93
CA LEU A 279 -28.91 -11.47 12.07
C LEU A 279 -29.57 -11.84 10.72
N ASP A 280 -29.96 -13.10 10.51
CA ASP A 280 -30.56 -13.64 9.28
C ASP A 280 -29.71 -13.39 8.01
N TYR A 281 -28.38 -13.41 8.15
CA TYR A 281 -27.45 -13.29 7.04
C TYR A 281 -27.02 -14.65 6.50
N GLN A 282 -27.01 -14.79 5.18
CA GLN A 282 -26.46 -15.96 4.50
C GLN A 282 -24.92 -15.91 4.53
N TYR A 283 -24.30 -17.08 4.42
CA TYR A 283 -22.84 -17.16 4.35
C TYR A 283 -22.33 -18.25 3.42
N ILE A 284 -21.14 -18.01 2.89
CA ILE A 284 -20.29 -19.00 2.21
C ILE A 284 -18.90 -18.87 2.83
N ILE A 285 -18.43 -19.93 3.48
CA ILE A 285 -17.20 -19.89 4.28
C ILE A 285 -16.33 -21.12 4.02
N MET A 286 -15.04 -20.92 3.78
CA MET A 286 -14.09 -22.01 3.68
C MET A 286 -13.85 -22.64 5.05
N LEU A 287 -13.89 -23.98 5.12
CA LEU A 287 -13.66 -24.71 6.35
C LEU A 287 -12.17 -24.97 6.61
N LYS A 288 -11.82 -25.08 7.88
CA LYS A 288 -10.49 -25.57 8.29
C LYS A 288 -10.43 -27.08 8.07
N SER A 289 -9.26 -27.59 7.68
CA SER A 289 -9.06 -29.03 7.45
C SER A 289 -9.34 -29.91 8.70
N ASN A 290 -9.28 -29.33 9.88
CA ASN A 290 -9.54 -30.01 11.16
C ASN A 290 -10.99 -29.84 11.68
N SER A 291 -11.87 -29.10 10.99
CA SER A 291 -13.29 -29.02 11.35
C SER A 291 -13.98 -30.37 11.17
N LEU A 292 -15.00 -30.64 12.00
CA LEU A 292 -15.75 -31.90 11.94
C LEU A 292 -16.32 -32.13 10.53
N GLY A 293 -17.07 -31.19 10.02
CA GLY A 293 -17.72 -31.34 8.72
C GLY A 293 -16.74 -31.54 7.55
N ASN A 294 -15.54 -30.90 7.59
CA ASN A 294 -14.53 -31.20 6.58
C ASN A 294 -13.98 -32.63 6.69
N LYS A 295 -13.73 -33.10 7.92
CA LYS A 295 -13.21 -34.44 8.15
C LYS A 295 -14.19 -35.51 7.67
N GLU A 296 -15.45 -35.39 8.05
CA GLU A 296 -16.50 -36.33 7.66
C GLU A 296 -16.70 -36.38 6.15
N MET A 297 -16.71 -35.22 5.48
CA MET A 297 -16.80 -35.16 4.02
C MET A 297 -15.59 -35.78 3.33
N VAL A 298 -14.38 -35.52 3.83
CA VAL A 298 -13.15 -36.11 3.29
C VAL A 298 -13.10 -37.62 3.49
N GLU A 299 -13.54 -38.11 4.66
CA GLU A 299 -13.60 -39.55 4.95
C GLU A 299 -14.61 -40.26 4.04
N LYS A 300 -15.80 -39.69 3.88
CA LYS A 300 -16.89 -40.31 3.11
C LYS A 300 -16.69 -40.27 1.60
N TYR A 301 -16.15 -39.16 1.08
CA TYR A 301 -16.09 -38.91 -0.37
C TYR A 301 -14.69 -38.70 -0.92
N GLY A 302 -13.69 -38.39 -0.08
CA GLY A 302 -12.38 -37.93 -0.53
C GLY A 302 -11.61 -38.89 -1.44
N THR A 303 -11.81 -40.20 -1.29
CA THR A 303 -11.19 -41.22 -2.15
C THR A 303 -11.88 -41.36 -3.49
N ASN A 304 -13.19 -41.17 -3.55
CA ASN A 304 -14.02 -41.47 -4.71
C ASN A 304 -14.32 -40.24 -5.57
N ILE A 305 -14.35 -39.06 -4.96
CA ILE A 305 -14.78 -37.81 -5.60
C ILE A 305 -14.03 -37.51 -6.91
N GLN A 306 -12.75 -37.91 -7.00
CA GLN A 306 -11.91 -37.67 -8.18
C GLN A 306 -12.08 -38.73 -9.29
N TRP A 307 -12.67 -39.88 -8.97
CA TRP A 307 -12.77 -41.00 -9.89
C TRP A 307 -14.19 -41.28 -10.39
N GLU A 308 -15.21 -40.81 -9.69
CA GLU A 308 -16.60 -41.02 -10.08
C GLU A 308 -17.12 -39.82 -10.89
N GLY A 309 -17.53 -40.09 -12.13
CA GLY A 309 -17.99 -39.05 -13.06
C GLY A 309 -19.18 -38.22 -12.58
N LYS A 310 -19.98 -38.74 -11.62
CA LYS A 310 -21.10 -38.01 -11.02
C LYS A 310 -20.69 -36.75 -10.23
N TYR A 311 -19.43 -36.63 -9.85
CA TYR A 311 -18.90 -35.51 -9.10
C TYR A 311 -18.23 -34.43 -9.96
N ILE A 312 -18.09 -34.66 -11.25
CA ILE A 312 -17.44 -33.71 -12.16
C ILE A 312 -18.34 -32.46 -12.30
N LEU A 313 -17.79 -31.30 -11.96
CA LEU A 313 -18.47 -30.01 -12.05
C LEU A 313 -18.00 -29.19 -13.25
N ASN A 314 -16.70 -29.24 -13.58
CA ASN A 314 -16.11 -28.43 -14.64
C ASN A 314 -14.99 -29.21 -15.33
N GLY A 315 -15.36 -30.02 -16.32
CA GLY A 315 -14.42 -30.88 -17.03
C GLY A 315 -13.64 -31.78 -16.08
N ASP A 316 -12.39 -32.02 -16.39
CA ASP A 316 -11.49 -32.87 -15.58
C ASP A 316 -10.83 -32.15 -14.40
N LEU A 317 -11.12 -30.85 -14.21
CA LEU A 317 -10.35 -30.00 -13.30
C LEU A 317 -10.96 -29.87 -11.92
N LEU A 318 -12.29 -29.85 -11.83
CA LEU A 318 -13.02 -29.64 -10.58
C LEU A 318 -14.09 -30.71 -10.39
N CYS A 319 -14.02 -31.42 -9.27
CA CYS A 319 -15.07 -32.32 -8.80
C CYS A 319 -15.68 -31.76 -7.51
N GLY A 320 -16.95 -32.02 -7.24
CA GLY A 320 -17.59 -31.51 -6.03
C GLY A 320 -18.81 -32.33 -5.63
N HIS A 321 -19.11 -32.31 -4.32
CA HIS A 321 -20.27 -32.93 -3.72
C HIS A 321 -20.81 -32.09 -2.56
N THR A 322 -22.11 -32.02 -2.44
CA THR A 322 -22.81 -31.24 -1.40
C THR A 322 -23.59 -32.18 -0.49
N GLU A 323 -23.43 -32.02 0.82
CA GLU A 323 -24.21 -32.72 1.83
C GLU A 323 -24.49 -31.81 3.03
N GLU A 324 -25.65 -31.93 3.64
CA GLU A 324 -25.99 -31.21 4.86
C GLU A 324 -25.39 -31.94 6.06
N GLN A 325 -24.52 -31.27 6.78
CA GLN A 325 -23.80 -31.85 7.93
C GLN A 325 -23.53 -30.81 9.02
N GLN A 326 -23.19 -31.30 10.20
CA GLN A 326 -22.69 -30.51 11.30
C GLN A 326 -21.29 -29.96 11.00
N ILE A 327 -21.07 -28.68 11.27
CA ILE A 327 -19.78 -28.03 10.95
C ILE A 327 -18.75 -28.26 12.08
N PHE A 328 -19.18 -28.12 13.34
CA PHE A 328 -18.30 -28.17 14.52
C PHE A 328 -18.81 -29.18 15.53
N ALA A 329 -17.90 -29.90 16.18
CA ALA A 329 -18.22 -30.92 17.18
C ALA A 329 -18.94 -30.39 18.45
N ASN A 330 -18.79 -29.11 18.74
CA ASN A 330 -19.36 -28.42 19.89
C ASN A 330 -20.57 -27.53 19.56
N SER A 331 -21.16 -27.68 18.37
CA SER A 331 -22.32 -26.92 17.95
C SER A 331 -23.26 -27.84 17.16
N GLU A 332 -24.54 -27.79 17.43
CA GLU A 332 -25.56 -28.54 16.66
C GLU A 332 -25.87 -27.91 15.30
N GLU A 333 -25.17 -26.81 14.95
CA GLU A 333 -25.36 -26.08 13.73
C GLU A 333 -25.01 -26.91 12.50
N LYS A 334 -25.98 -27.08 11.60
CA LYS A 334 -25.83 -27.75 10.32
C LYS A 334 -25.73 -26.74 9.20
N ALA A 335 -24.97 -27.09 8.17
CA ALA A 335 -24.89 -26.35 6.91
C ALA A 335 -24.68 -27.29 5.74
N PHE A 336 -24.84 -26.77 4.55
CA PHE A 336 -24.52 -27.50 3.33
C PHE A 336 -23.02 -27.44 3.09
N ILE A 337 -22.33 -28.56 3.37
CA ILE A 337 -20.89 -28.65 3.18
C ILE A 337 -20.62 -29.16 1.77
N ASN A 338 -19.84 -28.37 1.04
CA ASN A 338 -19.47 -28.66 -0.33
C ASN A 338 -18.00 -29.06 -0.33
N LEU A 339 -17.72 -30.35 -0.53
CA LEU A 339 -16.38 -30.87 -0.71
C LEU A 339 -15.97 -30.74 -2.17
N TYR A 340 -14.76 -30.25 -2.40
CA TYR A 340 -14.16 -30.10 -3.72
C TYR A 340 -12.87 -30.86 -3.82
N TYR A 341 -12.60 -31.40 -5.01
CA TYR A 341 -11.30 -31.85 -5.44
C TYR A 341 -10.89 -31.08 -6.69
N ASP A 342 -9.79 -30.36 -6.58
CA ASP A 342 -9.16 -29.62 -7.66
C ASP A 342 -7.87 -30.32 -8.07
N SER A 343 -7.87 -30.96 -9.23
CA SER A 343 -6.76 -31.77 -9.73
C SER A 343 -5.50 -30.95 -10.01
N PHE A 344 -5.64 -29.70 -10.47
CA PHE A 344 -4.52 -28.79 -10.72
C PHE A 344 -3.85 -28.37 -9.39
N ASN A 345 -4.65 -27.98 -8.40
CA ASN A 345 -4.15 -27.67 -7.08
C ASN A 345 -3.58 -28.90 -6.36
N ALA A 346 -4.16 -30.09 -6.58
CA ALA A 346 -3.65 -31.34 -6.04
C ALA A 346 -2.22 -31.60 -6.53
N LEU A 347 -1.97 -31.45 -7.83
CA LEU A 347 -0.64 -31.65 -8.43
C LEU A 347 0.39 -30.65 -7.86
N SER A 348 0.05 -29.37 -7.82
CA SER A 348 0.93 -28.31 -7.29
C SER A 348 1.27 -28.52 -5.81
N ARG A 349 0.26 -28.82 -4.99
CA ARG A 349 0.44 -29.06 -3.54
C ARG A 349 1.19 -30.36 -3.26
N THR A 350 0.98 -31.40 -4.07
CA THR A 350 1.73 -32.66 -4.01
C THR A 350 3.21 -32.43 -4.32
N LYS A 351 3.52 -31.68 -5.37
CA LYS A 351 4.90 -31.30 -5.70
C LYS A 351 5.58 -30.59 -4.53
N THR A 352 4.90 -29.59 -3.94
CA THR A 352 5.42 -28.85 -2.78
C THR A 352 5.64 -29.75 -1.56
N LEU A 353 4.70 -30.68 -1.30
CA LEU A 353 4.82 -31.65 -0.23
C LEU A 353 6.07 -32.54 -0.42
N PHE A 354 6.21 -33.16 -1.59
CA PHE A 354 7.35 -34.03 -1.86
C PHE A 354 8.67 -33.30 -1.81
N THR A 355 8.77 -32.10 -2.38
CA THR A 355 10.00 -31.29 -2.25
C THR A 355 10.37 -31.12 -0.78
N LYS A 356 9.39 -30.73 0.07
CA LYS A 356 9.63 -30.54 1.49
C LYS A 356 10.05 -31.83 2.20
N LEU A 357 9.41 -32.96 1.88
CA LEU A 357 9.76 -34.25 2.47
C LEU A 357 11.15 -34.73 2.03
N PHE A 358 11.54 -34.51 0.79
CA PHE A 358 12.90 -34.82 0.30
C PHE A 358 13.95 -33.96 1.00
N ASP A 359 13.73 -32.64 1.13
CA ASP A 359 14.64 -31.75 1.86
C ASP A 359 14.81 -32.20 3.31
N MET A 360 13.70 -32.59 3.98
CA MET A 360 13.72 -33.13 5.34
C MET A 360 14.46 -34.46 5.42
N LYS A 361 14.24 -35.39 4.47
CA LYS A 361 14.97 -36.67 4.43
C LYS A 361 16.48 -36.44 4.39
N VAL A 362 16.95 -35.54 3.51
CA VAL A 362 18.38 -35.19 3.39
C VAL A 362 18.92 -34.61 4.69
N GLU A 363 18.13 -33.76 5.36
CA GLU A 363 18.51 -33.19 6.66
C GLU A 363 18.59 -34.25 7.76
N ILE A 364 17.62 -35.18 7.82
CA ILE A 364 17.60 -36.28 8.79
C ILE A 364 18.81 -37.19 8.57
N GLU A 365 19.11 -37.59 7.31
CA GLU A 365 20.27 -38.41 6.97
C GLU A 365 21.58 -37.73 7.38
N ALA A 366 21.74 -36.43 7.11
CA ALA A 366 22.90 -35.67 7.53
C ALA A 366 23.06 -35.59 9.07
N ASN A 367 21.95 -35.45 9.79
CA ASN A 367 21.96 -35.41 11.26
C ASN A 367 22.26 -36.79 11.88
N LEU A 368 21.77 -37.89 11.28
CA LEU A 368 22.13 -39.26 11.67
C LEU A 368 23.63 -39.54 11.55
N VAL A 369 24.24 -39.08 10.43
CA VAL A 369 25.68 -39.25 10.21
C VAL A 369 26.49 -38.43 11.22
N THR A 370 26.04 -37.19 11.51
CA THR A 370 26.80 -36.26 12.36
C THR A 370 26.47 -36.40 13.86
N GLY A 371 25.49 -37.23 14.24
CA GLY A 371 25.04 -37.43 15.63
C GLY A 371 24.30 -36.22 16.19
N LYS A 372 23.74 -35.36 15.34
CA LYS A 372 22.92 -34.23 15.77
C LYS A 372 21.49 -34.65 16.07
N GLU A 373 20.81 -33.85 16.87
CA GLU A 373 19.39 -34.05 17.16
C GLU A 373 18.52 -33.98 15.89
N ILE A 374 17.60 -34.93 15.74
CA ILE A 374 16.66 -35.01 14.62
C ILE A 374 15.34 -34.40 15.06
N ILE A 375 14.96 -33.29 14.45
CA ILE A 375 13.70 -32.60 14.71
C ILE A 375 12.77 -32.74 13.51
N ILE A 376 11.74 -33.59 13.63
CA ILE A 376 10.72 -33.78 12.60
C ILE A 376 9.42 -33.10 13.09
N PRO A 377 8.81 -32.20 12.29
CA PRO A 377 7.51 -31.65 12.62
C PRO A 377 6.47 -32.76 12.79
N LYS A 378 5.68 -32.71 13.89
CA LYS A 378 4.70 -33.75 14.29
C LYS A 378 3.83 -34.25 13.11
N GLN A 379 3.45 -33.39 12.20
CA GLN A 379 2.62 -33.74 11.02
C GLN A 379 3.31 -34.62 9.98
N PHE A 380 4.62 -34.81 10.08
CA PHE A 380 5.42 -35.60 9.14
C PHE A 380 6.20 -36.73 9.80
N THR A 381 6.05 -36.90 11.13
CA THR A 381 6.79 -37.93 11.87
C THR A 381 6.57 -39.32 11.27
N ASP A 382 5.31 -39.63 10.96
CA ASP A 382 4.91 -40.94 10.45
C ASP A 382 5.27 -41.15 8.95
N CYS A 383 5.75 -40.10 8.27
CA CYS A 383 6.16 -40.20 6.86
C CYS A 383 7.55 -40.81 6.68
N PHE A 384 8.32 -41.00 7.77
CA PHE A 384 9.69 -41.47 7.72
C PHE A 384 9.86 -42.72 8.56
N ILE A 385 10.54 -43.72 8.01
CA ILE A 385 11.04 -44.91 8.70
C ILE A 385 12.54 -44.68 8.90
N ILE A 386 12.99 -44.62 10.17
CA ILE A 386 14.37 -44.24 10.50
C ILE A 386 15.06 -45.47 11.14
N ASP A 387 16.07 -46.02 10.45
CA ASP A 387 16.97 -47.01 11.01
C ASP A 387 18.21 -46.31 11.60
N TYR A 388 18.22 -46.19 12.93
CA TYR A 388 19.32 -45.54 13.67
C TYR A 388 20.60 -46.35 13.63
N THR A 389 20.51 -47.69 13.46
CA THR A 389 21.68 -48.59 13.47
C THR A 389 22.45 -48.47 12.14
N ASN A 390 21.73 -48.57 11.04
CA ASN A 390 22.32 -48.49 9.70
C ASN A 390 22.36 -47.06 9.15
N LYS A 391 21.82 -46.07 9.89
CA LYS A 391 21.74 -44.67 9.48
C LYS A 391 20.99 -44.45 8.19
N ILE A 392 19.94 -45.22 7.96
CA ILE A 392 19.11 -45.18 6.75
C ILE A 392 17.78 -44.50 7.07
N VAL A 393 17.31 -43.67 6.15
CA VAL A 393 15.98 -43.03 6.22
C VAL A 393 15.19 -43.43 4.98
N GLU A 394 14.05 -44.04 5.19
CA GLU A 394 13.12 -44.39 4.12
C GLU A 394 11.79 -43.68 4.28
N PHE A 395 11.02 -43.59 3.22
CA PHE A 395 9.67 -43.08 3.30
C PHE A 395 8.68 -44.20 3.60
N ASP A 396 7.73 -43.93 4.50
CA ASP A 396 6.55 -44.77 4.61
C ASP A 396 5.58 -44.44 3.47
N ASN A 397 5.49 -45.38 2.50
CA ASN A 397 4.67 -45.17 1.30
C ASN A 397 3.18 -45.11 1.57
N ASP A 398 2.69 -45.80 2.61
CA ASP A 398 1.28 -45.76 2.99
C ASP A 398 0.91 -44.39 3.59
N GLN A 399 1.76 -43.84 4.47
CA GLN A 399 1.58 -42.50 5.01
C GLN A 399 1.75 -41.42 3.93
N LEU A 400 2.71 -41.57 3.01
CA LEU A 400 2.84 -40.67 1.87
C LEU A 400 1.59 -40.70 1.00
N THR A 401 0.99 -41.84 0.77
CA THR A 401 -0.24 -41.99 -0.02
C THR A 401 -1.39 -41.28 0.68
N LYS A 402 -1.57 -41.46 2.01
CA LYS A 402 -2.57 -40.73 2.82
C LYS A 402 -2.34 -39.21 2.77
N CYS A 403 -1.09 -38.76 2.93
CA CYS A 403 -0.73 -37.34 2.82
C CYS A 403 -1.04 -36.77 1.43
N ARG A 404 -0.84 -37.54 0.36
CA ARG A 404 -1.14 -37.17 -1.01
C ARG A 404 -2.64 -37.07 -1.27
N HIS A 405 -3.44 -38.01 -0.78
CA HIS A 405 -4.89 -38.06 -0.98
C HIS A 405 -5.59 -36.81 -0.42
N SER A 406 -5.05 -36.23 0.65
CA SER A 406 -5.60 -35.00 1.23
C SER A 406 -5.30 -33.74 0.39
N LYS A 407 -4.40 -33.83 -0.61
CA LYS A 407 -4.05 -32.68 -1.45
C LYS A 407 -5.10 -32.47 -2.53
N GLY A 408 -5.45 -31.21 -2.76
CA GLY A 408 -6.52 -30.87 -3.70
C GLY A 408 -7.93 -30.90 -3.12
N LEU A 409 -8.12 -31.47 -1.90
CA LEU A 409 -9.40 -31.46 -1.23
C LEU A 409 -9.56 -30.15 -0.40
N ALA A 410 -10.77 -29.57 -0.47
CA ALA A 410 -11.18 -28.42 0.31
C ALA A 410 -12.69 -28.44 0.49
N SER A 411 -13.17 -27.96 1.65
CA SER A 411 -14.62 -27.86 1.90
C SER A 411 -15.03 -26.41 2.12
N ILE A 412 -16.18 -26.04 1.55
CA ILE A 412 -16.84 -24.76 1.73
C ILE A 412 -18.22 -25.04 2.31
N ALA A 413 -18.52 -24.40 3.46
CA ALA A 413 -19.87 -24.46 4.03
C ALA A 413 -20.72 -23.30 3.52
N SER A 414 -21.98 -23.59 3.24
CA SER A 414 -22.99 -22.60 2.83
C SER A 414 -24.23 -22.73 3.69
N SER A 415 -24.82 -21.62 4.10
CA SER A 415 -26.13 -21.60 4.78
C SER A 415 -27.27 -22.01 3.84
N LEU A 416 -27.08 -21.91 2.53
CA LEU A 416 -28.06 -22.24 1.50
C LEU A 416 -27.67 -23.49 0.71
N ASN A 417 -28.66 -24.28 0.33
CA ASN A 417 -28.47 -25.41 -0.60
C ASN A 417 -28.39 -24.93 -2.04
N LEU A 418 -27.26 -24.43 -2.45
CA LEU A 418 -27.04 -23.93 -3.83
C LEU A 418 -26.36 -24.96 -4.73
N GLY A 419 -25.89 -26.07 -4.16
CA GLY A 419 -25.06 -27.05 -4.86
C GLY A 419 -23.62 -26.60 -5.05
N ALA A 420 -22.72 -27.59 -5.17
CA ALA A 420 -21.26 -27.36 -5.15
C ALA A 420 -20.78 -26.38 -6.23
N LEU A 421 -21.30 -26.46 -7.46
CA LEU A 421 -20.86 -25.57 -8.54
C LEU A 421 -21.17 -24.11 -8.21
N LYS A 422 -22.43 -23.81 -7.83
CA LYS A 422 -22.84 -22.44 -7.53
C LYS A 422 -22.14 -21.86 -6.32
N VAL A 423 -21.92 -22.66 -5.27
CA VAL A 423 -21.17 -22.25 -4.08
C VAL A 423 -19.70 -21.92 -4.45
N ASN A 424 -19.09 -22.71 -5.32
CA ASN A 424 -17.75 -22.45 -5.81
C ASN A 424 -17.68 -21.13 -6.59
N ASP A 425 -18.61 -20.90 -7.50
CA ASP A 425 -18.67 -19.65 -8.29
C ASP A 425 -18.80 -18.42 -7.40
N ILE A 426 -19.68 -18.46 -6.39
CA ILE A 426 -19.84 -17.36 -5.45
C ILE A 426 -18.59 -17.21 -4.56
N TYR A 427 -17.99 -18.33 -4.09
CA TYR A 427 -16.78 -18.25 -3.27
C TYR A 427 -15.61 -17.58 -4.01
N HIS A 428 -15.48 -17.80 -5.32
CA HIS A 428 -14.46 -17.15 -6.15
C HIS A 428 -14.66 -15.64 -6.28
N LEU A 429 -15.86 -15.09 -6.00
CA LEU A 429 -16.02 -13.64 -5.89
C LEU A 429 -15.19 -13.04 -4.75
N ARG A 430 -14.70 -13.85 -3.80
CA ARG A 430 -13.76 -13.43 -2.76
C ARG A 430 -12.45 -12.87 -3.35
N ASP A 431 -12.06 -13.28 -4.54
CA ASP A 431 -10.88 -12.77 -5.24
C ASP A 431 -10.93 -11.25 -5.43
N SER A 432 -12.14 -10.67 -5.39
CA SER A 432 -12.34 -9.22 -5.40
C SER A 432 -11.70 -8.54 -4.18
N SER A 433 -11.84 -9.12 -2.97
CA SER A 433 -11.21 -8.58 -1.77
C SER A 433 -9.69 -8.76 -1.77
N GLU A 434 -9.18 -9.89 -2.24
CA GLU A 434 -7.73 -10.10 -2.41
C GLU A 434 -7.13 -9.09 -3.40
N THR A 435 -7.84 -8.84 -4.49
CA THR A 435 -7.48 -7.82 -5.48
C THR A 435 -7.45 -6.42 -4.85
N GLN A 436 -8.44 -6.08 -4.00
CA GLN A 436 -8.46 -4.81 -3.27
C GLN A 436 -7.27 -4.69 -2.31
N PHE A 437 -6.92 -5.74 -1.54
CA PHE A 437 -5.75 -5.69 -0.67
C PHE A 437 -4.45 -5.55 -1.43
N ASN A 438 -4.29 -6.26 -2.53
CA ASN A 438 -3.14 -6.10 -3.40
C ASN A 438 -3.07 -4.68 -3.96
N MET A 439 -4.19 -4.13 -4.40
CA MET A 439 -4.28 -2.76 -4.89
C MET A 439 -3.87 -1.76 -3.79
N ILE A 440 -4.44 -1.85 -2.59
CA ILE A 440 -4.15 -0.95 -1.47
C ILE A 440 -2.68 -1.04 -1.07
N LYS A 441 -2.13 -2.24 -0.93
CA LYS A 441 -0.75 -2.45 -0.50
C LYS A 441 0.27 -2.05 -1.54
N THR A 442 0.11 -2.56 -2.77
CA THR A 442 1.15 -2.46 -3.81
C THR A 442 0.92 -1.29 -4.76
N GLN A 443 -0.32 -1.06 -5.20
CA GLN A 443 -0.62 -0.06 -6.21
C GLN A 443 -0.90 1.33 -5.62
N LEU A 444 -1.26 1.43 -4.35
CA LEU A 444 -1.39 2.69 -3.61
C LEU A 444 -0.25 2.92 -2.61
N GLY A 445 0.68 1.98 -2.49
CA GLY A 445 1.85 2.08 -1.64
C GLY A 445 1.58 1.99 -0.14
N ASN A 446 0.43 1.43 0.28
CA ASN A 446 0.02 1.34 1.67
C ASN A 446 0.51 0.07 2.39
N TYR A 447 1.65 -0.49 2.01
CA TYR A 447 2.21 -1.69 2.65
C TYR A 447 2.94 -1.39 3.97
N VAL A 448 3.33 -0.14 4.24
CA VAL A 448 3.97 0.29 5.50
C VAL A 448 3.35 1.59 5.97
N SER A 449 3.04 1.65 7.27
CA SER A 449 2.62 2.87 7.93
C SER A 449 3.82 3.78 8.18
N ARG A 450 3.92 4.88 7.43
CA ARG A 450 5.00 5.87 7.52
C ARG A 450 4.53 7.11 8.27
N THR A 451 3.94 6.90 9.45
CA THR A 451 3.38 7.94 10.30
C THR A 451 3.75 7.67 11.75
N HIS A 452 3.50 8.62 12.65
CA HIS A 452 4.02 8.56 14.01
C HIS A 452 2.94 8.44 15.09
N THR A 453 1.68 8.75 14.79
CA THR A 453 0.57 8.76 15.77
C THR A 453 -0.60 7.92 15.29
N THR A 454 -1.51 7.56 16.20
CA THR A 454 -2.73 6.81 15.90
C THR A 454 -3.60 7.56 14.90
N GLU A 455 -3.81 8.86 15.11
CA GLU A 455 -4.63 9.74 14.26
C GLU A 455 -4.07 9.78 12.84
N SER A 456 -2.76 10.00 12.70
CA SER A 456 -2.12 10.02 11.38
C SER A 456 -2.24 8.69 10.64
N ILE A 457 -2.22 7.56 11.35
CA ILE A 457 -2.41 6.23 10.76
C ILE A 457 -3.85 6.07 10.30
N ARG A 458 -4.84 6.39 11.14
CA ARG A 458 -6.27 6.35 10.81
C ARG A 458 -6.58 7.19 9.57
N ASN A 459 -6.07 8.42 9.53
CA ASN A 459 -6.26 9.31 8.39
C ASN A 459 -5.56 8.81 7.12
N LYS A 460 -4.45 8.10 7.23
CA LYS A 460 -3.86 7.41 6.08
C LYS A 460 -4.70 6.24 5.58
N PHE A 461 -5.30 5.45 6.47
CA PHE A 461 -6.25 4.43 6.06
C PHE A 461 -7.47 5.03 5.38
N PHE A 462 -7.96 6.16 5.90
CA PHE A 462 -9.07 6.90 5.28
C PHE A 462 -8.73 7.36 3.86
N ILE A 463 -7.58 8.00 3.65
CA ILE A 463 -7.13 8.38 2.29
C ILE A 463 -6.94 7.13 1.41
N GLY A 464 -6.42 6.05 1.97
CA GLY A 464 -6.28 4.77 1.27
C GLY A 464 -7.63 4.21 0.81
N PHE A 465 -8.67 4.34 1.63
CA PHE A 465 -10.03 3.94 1.30
C PHE A 465 -10.61 4.78 0.15
N ILE A 466 -10.48 6.11 0.20
CA ILE A 466 -10.91 7.00 -0.89
C ILE A 466 -10.15 6.66 -2.20
N SER A 467 -8.85 6.47 -2.09
CA SER A 467 -8.00 6.08 -3.23
C SER A 467 -8.43 4.73 -3.82
N ALA A 468 -8.84 3.78 -2.96
CA ALA A 468 -9.33 2.48 -3.38
C ALA A 468 -10.66 2.57 -4.13
N ILE A 469 -11.59 3.42 -3.69
CA ILE A 469 -12.85 3.69 -4.41
C ILE A 469 -12.56 4.21 -5.82
N ILE A 470 -11.73 5.25 -5.94
CA ILE A 470 -11.38 5.85 -7.25
C ILE A 470 -10.68 4.82 -8.13
N ARG A 471 -9.73 4.08 -7.57
CA ARG A 471 -8.96 3.08 -8.31
C ARG A 471 -9.82 1.90 -8.75
N ASN A 472 -10.81 1.51 -7.96
CA ASN A 472 -11.78 0.47 -8.32
C ASN A 472 -12.62 0.89 -9.51
N GLU A 473 -13.12 2.13 -9.55
CA GLU A 473 -13.86 2.66 -10.70
C GLU A 473 -13.01 2.64 -11.99
N ILE A 474 -11.74 2.97 -11.89
CA ILE A 474 -10.81 2.84 -13.02
C ILE A 474 -10.68 1.36 -13.43
N SER A 475 -10.55 0.45 -12.47
CA SER A 475 -10.41 -0.99 -12.73
C SER A 475 -11.64 -1.59 -13.41
N LYS A 476 -12.85 -1.22 -12.99
CA LYS A 476 -14.11 -1.67 -13.62
C LYS A 476 -14.14 -1.35 -15.12
N VAL A 477 -13.77 -0.13 -15.48
CA VAL A 477 -13.69 0.25 -16.90
C VAL A 477 -12.62 -0.58 -17.62
N CYS A 478 -11.45 -0.73 -17.01
CA CYS A 478 -10.36 -1.54 -17.59
C CYS A 478 -10.77 -2.98 -17.85
N ILE A 479 -11.42 -3.64 -16.88
CA ILE A 479 -11.91 -5.02 -17.00
C ILE A 479 -12.92 -5.12 -18.16
N ARG A 480 -13.89 -4.19 -18.21
CA ARG A 480 -14.93 -4.17 -19.26
C ARG A 480 -14.35 -4.06 -20.68
N VAL A 481 -13.26 -3.30 -20.85
CA VAL A 481 -12.62 -3.08 -22.16
C VAL A 481 -11.39 -3.94 -22.37
N LYS A 482 -11.08 -4.85 -21.45
CA LYS A 482 -9.90 -5.75 -21.47
C LYS A 482 -8.58 -4.98 -21.67
N TYR A 483 -8.39 -3.94 -20.88
CA TYR A 483 -7.22 -3.08 -20.94
C TYR A 483 -6.50 -2.99 -19.59
N ASP A 484 -5.16 -2.98 -19.61
CA ASP A 484 -4.38 -2.89 -18.37
C ASP A 484 -4.48 -1.51 -17.73
N THR A 485 -4.69 -1.48 -16.43
CA THR A 485 -4.89 -0.24 -15.67
C THR A 485 -3.63 0.63 -15.58
N THR A 486 -2.44 0.03 -15.48
CA THR A 486 -1.19 0.80 -15.39
C THR A 486 -0.91 1.60 -16.67
N PRO A 487 -0.92 1.02 -17.87
CA PRO A 487 -0.80 1.77 -19.12
C PRO A 487 -1.92 2.80 -19.32
N LEU A 488 -3.14 2.54 -18.83
CA LEU A 488 -4.24 3.49 -18.89
C LEU A 488 -3.92 4.74 -18.08
N ILE A 489 -3.53 4.57 -16.81
CA ILE A 489 -3.18 5.69 -15.92
C ILE A 489 -2.01 6.48 -16.51
N GLN A 490 -0.98 5.82 -17.04
CA GLN A 490 0.15 6.49 -17.70
C GLN A 490 -0.30 7.33 -18.90
N THR A 491 -1.18 6.78 -19.75
CA THR A 491 -1.69 7.50 -20.92
C THR A 491 -2.51 8.73 -20.51
N ILE A 492 -3.37 8.60 -19.49
CA ILE A 492 -4.15 9.73 -18.94
C ILE A 492 -3.23 10.77 -18.28
N SER A 493 -2.23 10.31 -17.51
CA SER A 493 -1.27 11.22 -16.85
C SER A 493 -0.42 12.03 -17.81
N SER A 494 -0.33 11.63 -19.09
CA SER A 494 0.42 12.34 -20.11
C SER A 494 -0.41 13.39 -20.86
N ILE A 495 -1.68 13.60 -20.51
CA ILE A 495 -2.51 14.65 -21.09
C ILE A 495 -2.12 15.98 -20.47
N GLU A 496 -1.73 16.93 -21.30
CA GLU A 496 -1.14 18.20 -20.91
C GLU A 496 -1.93 19.38 -21.45
N MET A 497 -1.92 20.47 -20.69
CA MET A 497 -2.32 21.80 -21.15
C MET A 497 -1.07 22.62 -21.43
N LEU A 498 -1.06 23.39 -22.51
CA LEU A 498 0.00 24.33 -22.85
C LEU A 498 -0.35 25.74 -22.42
N LEU A 499 0.69 26.52 -22.16
CA LEU A 499 0.60 27.97 -21.99
C LEU A 499 0.60 28.66 -23.36
N ASP A 500 -0.34 29.55 -23.58
CA ASP A 500 -0.38 30.41 -24.78
C ASP A 500 0.55 31.64 -24.66
N LYS A 501 0.56 32.50 -25.68
CA LYS A 501 1.38 33.72 -25.69
C LYS A 501 0.97 34.75 -24.64
N ASN A 502 -0.26 34.67 -24.12
CA ASN A 502 -0.82 35.55 -23.09
C ASN A 502 -0.72 34.95 -21.69
N ASP A 503 0.06 33.87 -21.55
CA ASP A 503 0.24 33.17 -20.30
C ASP A 503 -1.03 32.45 -19.78
N ASN A 504 -1.98 32.12 -20.64
CA ASN A 504 -3.16 31.33 -20.32
C ASN A 504 -2.97 29.88 -20.76
N TYR A 505 -3.43 28.94 -19.95
CA TYR A 505 -3.44 27.54 -20.34
C TYR A 505 -4.56 27.27 -21.35
N LEU A 506 -4.18 26.63 -22.45
CA LEU A 506 -5.11 26.07 -23.43
C LEU A 506 -5.62 24.70 -22.95
N ALA A 507 -6.85 24.36 -23.31
CA ALA A 507 -7.59 23.24 -22.79
C ALA A 507 -6.88 21.89 -22.89
N ILE A 508 -6.52 21.46 -24.08
CA ILE A 508 -5.75 20.22 -24.28
C ILE A 508 -4.66 20.46 -25.30
N HIS A 509 -3.47 20.01 -24.95
CA HIS A 509 -2.35 19.90 -25.85
C HIS A 509 -1.83 18.46 -25.83
N ASN A 510 -1.49 17.91 -26.98
CA ASN A 510 -1.03 16.53 -27.16
C ASN A 510 -2.06 15.44 -26.83
N GLU A 511 -3.33 15.68 -27.14
CA GLU A 511 -4.32 14.61 -27.07
C GLU A 511 -4.04 13.56 -28.16
N SER A 512 -3.47 12.43 -27.76
CA SER A 512 -3.39 11.28 -28.66
C SER A 512 -4.78 10.68 -28.89
N ALA A 513 -5.03 10.13 -30.08
CA ALA A 513 -6.28 9.39 -30.36
C ALA A 513 -6.56 8.29 -29.31
N LYS A 514 -5.50 7.72 -28.72
CA LYS A 514 -5.58 6.75 -27.64
C LYS A 514 -6.08 7.40 -26.34
N ALA A 515 -5.56 8.57 -25.96
CA ALA A 515 -5.99 9.29 -24.76
C ALA A 515 -7.47 9.69 -24.86
N LYS A 516 -7.89 10.25 -26.01
CA LYS A 516 -9.30 10.59 -26.30
C LYS A 516 -10.24 9.38 -26.16
N ARG A 517 -9.87 8.25 -26.76
CA ARG A 517 -10.64 7.01 -26.66
C ARG A 517 -10.77 6.53 -25.19
N ILE A 518 -9.69 6.66 -24.40
CA ILE A 518 -9.71 6.28 -22.99
C ILE A 518 -10.60 7.25 -22.19
N LEU A 519 -10.47 8.57 -22.36
CA LEU A 519 -11.31 9.56 -21.68
C LEU A 519 -12.80 9.33 -21.94
N ASN A 520 -13.17 9.05 -23.20
CA ASN A 520 -14.54 8.75 -23.57
C ASN A 520 -15.12 7.53 -22.86
N LEU A 521 -14.29 6.52 -22.46
CA LEU A 521 -14.75 5.39 -21.65
C LEU A 521 -15.21 5.83 -20.25
N PHE A 522 -14.72 6.95 -19.78
CA PHE A 522 -15.11 7.58 -18.51
C PHE A 522 -16.14 8.70 -18.71
N GLY A 523 -16.66 8.88 -19.94
CA GLY A 523 -17.59 9.96 -20.25
C GLY A 523 -16.98 11.35 -20.07
N ILE A 524 -15.69 11.49 -20.27
CA ILE A 524 -14.96 12.76 -20.23
C ILE A 524 -14.73 13.18 -21.68
N ALA A 525 -15.32 14.31 -22.05
CA ALA A 525 -15.20 14.89 -23.37
C ALA A 525 -14.04 15.92 -23.46
N THR A 526 -13.70 16.31 -24.66
CA THR A 526 -12.67 17.33 -24.89
C THR A 526 -13.09 18.68 -24.28
N GLU A 527 -14.37 18.98 -24.34
CA GLU A 527 -14.98 20.24 -23.84
C GLU A 527 -14.86 20.39 -22.31
N ASP A 528 -14.78 19.28 -21.58
CA ASP A 528 -14.56 19.32 -20.12
C ASP A 528 -13.21 19.94 -19.77
N PHE A 529 -12.24 19.83 -20.65
CA PHE A 529 -10.92 20.45 -20.46
C PHE A 529 -10.93 21.97 -20.68
N ASP A 530 -11.89 22.51 -21.44
CA ASP A 530 -12.08 23.97 -21.55
C ASP A 530 -12.53 24.54 -20.20
N ILE A 531 -13.41 23.81 -19.49
CA ILE A 531 -13.85 24.18 -18.15
C ILE A 531 -12.67 24.11 -17.18
N ILE A 532 -11.87 23.05 -17.24
CA ILE A 532 -10.68 22.90 -16.39
C ILE A 532 -9.66 24.00 -16.69
N ALA A 533 -9.41 24.32 -17.95
CA ALA A 533 -8.50 25.40 -18.36
C ALA A 533 -8.98 26.76 -17.82
N THR A 534 -10.28 27.04 -17.92
CA THR A 534 -10.89 28.26 -17.41
C THR A 534 -10.69 28.37 -15.89
N ASP A 535 -10.94 27.31 -15.14
CA ASP A 535 -10.73 27.26 -13.68
C ASP A 535 -9.24 27.44 -13.32
N VAL A 536 -8.34 26.75 -14.03
CA VAL A 536 -6.89 26.88 -13.82
C VAL A 536 -6.41 28.30 -14.08
N ASN A 537 -6.88 28.93 -15.14
CA ASN A 537 -6.52 30.32 -15.48
C ASN A 537 -7.08 31.32 -14.46
N ALA A 538 -8.32 31.13 -14.01
CA ALA A 538 -8.92 31.94 -12.95
C ALA A 538 -8.11 31.83 -11.64
N ARG A 539 -7.69 30.63 -11.25
CA ARG A 539 -6.83 30.44 -10.07
C ARG A 539 -5.45 31.09 -10.22
N ALA A 540 -4.93 31.21 -11.43
CA ALA A 540 -3.64 31.86 -11.69
C ALA A 540 -3.65 33.36 -11.40
N THR A 541 -4.80 34.01 -11.61
CA THR A 541 -4.97 35.45 -11.39
C THR A 541 -5.42 35.77 -9.94
N ASP A 542 -5.76 34.77 -9.13
CA ASP A 542 -6.18 34.94 -7.74
C ASP A 542 -4.99 35.39 -6.86
N PRO A 543 -5.02 36.61 -6.31
CA PRO A 543 -3.93 37.13 -5.49
C PRO A 543 -3.77 36.38 -4.17
N THR A 544 -4.76 35.60 -3.74
CA THR A 544 -4.70 34.78 -2.52
C THR A 544 -3.86 33.52 -2.71
N ILE A 545 -3.56 33.13 -3.96
CA ILE A 545 -2.73 31.95 -4.26
C ILE A 545 -1.25 32.35 -4.12
N SER A 546 -0.62 31.90 -3.05
CA SER A 546 0.81 32.13 -2.84
C SER A 546 1.64 31.36 -3.88
N GLN A 547 2.61 32.03 -4.46
CA GLN A 547 3.63 31.39 -5.28
C GLN A 547 4.41 30.37 -4.43
N VAL A 548 4.53 29.13 -4.90
CA VAL A 548 5.34 28.12 -4.21
C VAL A 548 6.78 28.32 -4.61
N ARG A 549 7.64 28.54 -3.62
CA ARG A 549 9.08 28.62 -3.84
C ARG A 549 9.64 27.21 -4.07
N VAL A 550 10.29 27.02 -5.20
CA VAL A 550 11.09 25.80 -5.41
C VAL A 550 12.35 25.92 -4.54
N LYS A 551 12.58 24.95 -3.68
CA LYS A 551 13.84 24.87 -2.94
C LYS A 551 14.97 24.67 -3.95
N PRO A 552 16.13 25.33 -3.80
CA PRO A 552 17.28 25.10 -4.68
C PRO A 552 17.62 23.60 -4.71
N LYS A 553 17.98 23.08 -5.88
CA LYS A 553 18.29 21.65 -6.10
C LYS A 553 19.41 21.10 -5.20
N HIS A 554 20.24 21.97 -4.66
CA HIS A 554 21.30 21.62 -3.69
C HIS A 554 21.23 22.56 -2.49
N PRO A 555 20.50 22.20 -1.41
CA PRO A 555 20.80 22.80 -0.12
C PRO A 555 22.22 22.34 0.24
N GLU A 556 23.19 23.28 0.33
CA GLU A 556 24.47 22.95 0.93
C GLU A 556 24.22 22.15 2.21
N LYS A 557 24.72 20.92 2.23
CA LYS A 557 24.71 20.13 3.46
C LYS A 557 25.48 20.94 4.49
N ARG A 558 24.78 21.60 5.39
CA ARG A 558 25.41 22.19 6.56
C ARG A 558 26.25 21.08 7.17
N LYS A 559 27.58 21.20 7.06
CA LYS A 559 28.51 20.46 7.93
C LYS A 559 28.06 20.83 9.32
N ARG A 560 27.47 19.88 10.05
CA ARG A 560 27.20 20.04 11.47
C ARG A 560 28.55 20.32 12.10
N GLY A 561 28.84 21.60 12.36
CA GLY A 561 29.98 22.01 13.09
C GLY A 561 29.93 21.32 14.44
N ASN A 562 30.96 20.54 14.71
CA ASN A 562 31.16 19.90 15.99
C ASN A 562 31.12 21.01 17.06
N PRO A 563 30.26 20.97 18.09
CA PRO A 563 30.26 21.96 19.14
C PRO A 563 31.43 21.64 20.09
N ARG A 564 32.66 21.91 19.65
CA ARG A 564 33.84 21.86 20.54
C ARG A 564 34.68 23.07 20.30
N THR A 565 34.95 23.71 21.43
CA THR A 565 35.97 24.74 21.72
C THR A 565 35.55 26.18 21.42
N LYS A 566 34.81 26.78 22.36
CA LYS A 566 35.15 28.13 22.82
C LYS A 566 35.72 28.00 24.22
N LYS A 567 37.05 28.07 24.33
CA LYS A 567 37.74 28.44 25.55
C LYS A 567 37.36 29.89 25.83
N LEU A 568 36.59 30.12 26.88
CA LEU A 568 36.51 31.40 27.53
C LEU A 568 37.53 31.43 28.65
N LYS A 569 38.41 32.41 28.58
CA LYS A 569 39.27 32.81 29.68
C LYS A 569 38.48 33.58 30.72
N ASP A 570 38.73 33.18 31.95
CA ASP A 570 38.67 33.89 33.22
C ASP A 570 37.54 34.87 33.52
N SER A 571 36.71 34.50 34.48
CA SER A 571 36.55 35.28 35.71
C SER A 571 35.95 34.39 36.82
N THR A 572 36.64 34.41 37.92
CA THR A 572 36.38 33.88 39.25
C THR A 572 34.95 34.07 39.72
N GLN A 573 34.25 32.99 40.06
CA GLN A 573 33.52 32.82 41.31
C GLN A 573 32.94 31.41 41.42
N ALA A 574 33.23 30.77 42.53
CA ALA A 574 32.82 29.45 42.90
C ALA A 574 31.30 29.36 43.14
N LYS A 575 30.58 28.48 42.47
CA LYS A 575 29.28 27.99 42.89
C LYS A 575 29.27 26.46 42.95
N ARG A 576 28.84 25.99 44.11
CA ARG A 576 28.76 24.61 44.57
C ARG A 576 27.90 23.76 43.64
N LYS A 577 28.35 22.52 43.36
CA LYS A 577 27.57 21.48 42.66
C LYS A 577 26.50 20.91 43.60
N PRO A 578 25.26 20.66 43.13
CA PRO A 578 24.29 19.85 43.86
C PRO A 578 24.70 18.37 43.82
N GLY A 579 24.60 17.71 44.99
CA GLY A 579 24.95 16.31 45.16
C GLY A 579 23.95 15.37 44.53
N ARG A 580 24.47 14.25 44.06
CA ARG A 580 23.76 13.10 43.54
C ARG A 580 23.04 12.35 44.69
N PRO A 581 21.74 11.93 44.54
CA PRO A 581 21.09 11.11 45.55
C PRO A 581 21.75 9.71 45.63
N LYS A 582 21.98 9.25 46.87
CA LYS A 582 22.44 7.90 47.17
C LYS A 582 21.26 6.91 47.04
N GLY A 583 21.50 5.76 46.42
CA GLY A 583 20.74 4.55 46.72
C GLY A 583 20.10 3.83 45.54
N SER A 584 20.82 2.93 44.90
CA SER A 584 20.31 1.63 44.51
C SER A 584 21.48 0.64 44.34
N LYS A 585 21.43 -0.43 45.15
CA LYS A 585 22.37 -1.54 45.13
C LYS A 585 21.95 -2.52 44.01
N ASN A 586 22.84 -2.74 43.03
CA ASN A 586 22.72 -3.95 42.22
C ASN A 586 23.56 -5.08 42.83
N LYS A 587 22.87 -6.09 43.28
CA LYS A 587 23.43 -7.41 43.57
C LYS A 587 23.33 -8.24 42.29
N ASN A 588 24.46 -8.65 41.76
CA ASN A 588 24.73 -10.02 41.33
C ASN A 588 26.12 -10.12 40.75
N GLN A 589 27.05 -10.48 41.62
CA GLN A 589 28.37 -11.02 41.25
C GLN A 589 28.26 -12.53 41.18
N LYS A 590 28.65 -13.15 40.09
CA LYS A 590 29.15 -14.51 40.06
C LYS A 590 30.61 -14.48 39.61
N LYS A 591 31.48 -14.94 40.56
CA LYS A 591 32.90 -15.22 40.39
C LYS A 591 33.09 -16.30 39.31
N VAL A 592 34.08 -16.13 38.44
CA VAL A 592 34.86 -17.21 37.88
C VAL A 592 36.34 -16.78 37.87
N ILE A 593 37.14 -17.71 38.35
CA ILE A 593 38.56 -17.67 38.65
C ILE A 593 39.36 -17.68 37.34
N GLY A 594 40.53 -16.98 37.35
CA GLY A 594 41.37 -16.73 36.21
C GLY A 594 42.21 -17.90 35.73
N LEU A 595 42.82 -17.66 34.59
CA LEU A 595 44.22 -18.09 34.31
C LEU A 595 44.79 -17.19 33.17
N ASP A 596 45.99 -16.84 33.43
CA ASP A 596 46.90 -15.94 32.76
C ASP A 596 47.34 -16.44 31.38
N SER A 597 47.41 -15.58 30.36
CA SER A 597 48.44 -15.63 29.32
C SER A 597 48.41 -14.40 28.41
N THR A 598 49.51 -13.76 28.42
CA THR A 598 49.98 -12.64 27.62
C THR A 598 49.92 -12.86 26.11
N GLN A 599 49.24 -11.97 25.38
CA GLN A 599 49.69 -11.42 24.08
C GLN A 599 48.74 -10.29 23.56
N PRO A 600 49.22 -9.37 22.70
CA PRO A 600 48.62 -8.05 22.52
C PRO A 600 47.40 -8.03 21.57
N LYS A 601 46.38 -7.26 21.95
CA LYS A 601 45.12 -7.08 21.21
C LYS A 601 45.30 -6.22 19.96
N LYS A 602 45.02 -6.80 18.77
CA LYS A 602 44.79 -6.07 17.52
C LYS A 602 43.38 -5.47 17.52
N LYS A 603 43.24 -4.24 17.05
CA LYS A 603 41.98 -3.52 16.89
C LYS A 603 41.08 -4.20 15.85
N PRO A 604 39.75 -4.27 16.03
CA PRO A 604 38.86 -4.82 15.04
C PRO A 604 38.69 -3.88 13.85
N GLY A 605 38.89 -4.42 12.64
CA GLY A 605 38.65 -3.75 11.38
C GLY A 605 37.16 -3.72 11.02
N ARG A 606 36.75 -2.66 10.35
CA ARG A 606 35.39 -2.38 9.82
C ARG A 606 34.96 -3.47 8.82
N PRO A 607 33.72 -3.99 8.86
CA PRO A 607 33.22 -4.94 7.87
C PRO A 607 33.09 -4.29 6.49
N LYS A 608 33.68 -4.89 5.47
CA LYS A 608 33.49 -4.54 4.06
C LYS A 608 32.15 -5.13 3.59
N GLY A 609 31.42 -4.35 2.78
CA GLY A 609 30.11 -4.68 2.26
C GLY A 609 30.07 -6.01 1.46
N SER A 610 29.01 -6.76 1.66
CA SER A 610 28.71 -7.97 0.93
C SER A 610 28.31 -7.65 -0.51
N ARG A 611 29.06 -8.17 -1.47
CA ARG A 611 28.68 -8.25 -2.88
C ARG A 611 27.95 -9.57 -3.11
N ASN A 612 26.75 -9.48 -3.65
CA ASN A 612 26.03 -10.64 -4.19
C ASN A 612 26.87 -11.32 -5.28
N LYS A 613 27.22 -12.59 -5.05
CA LYS A 613 27.74 -13.50 -6.07
C LYS A 613 26.73 -14.60 -6.33
N ASN A 614 25.92 -14.43 -7.34
CA ASN A 614 25.31 -15.55 -8.06
C ASN A 614 26.19 -15.82 -9.28
N GLN A 615 27.14 -16.71 -9.14
CA GLN A 615 27.81 -17.35 -10.27
C GLN A 615 27.47 -18.84 -10.24
N LYS A 616 26.69 -19.27 -11.20
CA LYS A 616 26.52 -20.68 -11.54
C LYS A 616 27.85 -21.19 -12.12
N LYS A 617 28.42 -22.21 -11.51
CA LYS A 617 29.49 -23.00 -12.09
C LYS A 617 28.96 -23.74 -13.31
N VAL A 618 29.51 -23.47 -14.49
CA VAL A 618 29.36 -24.29 -15.69
C VAL A 618 30.57 -25.20 -15.74
N ILE A 619 30.32 -26.51 -15.77
CA ILE A 619 31.33 -27.53 -16.06
C ILE A 619 31.49 -27.58 -17.58
N ALA A 620 32.69 -27.30 -18.06
CA ALA A 620 33.03 -27.40 -19.47
C ALA A 620 33.19 -28.88 -19.86
N LEU A 621 32.45 -29.29 -20.88
CA LEU A 621 32.78 -30.45 -21.70
C LEU A 621 33.04 -29.98 -23.13
N ASP A 622 34.23 -30.22 -23.54
CA ASP A 622 34.81 -29.96 -24.87
C ASP A 622 34.16 -30.86 -25.93
N SER A 623 33.59 -30.28 -26.98
CA SER A 623 33.45 -30.95 -28.27
C SER A 623 33.17 -29.94 -29.39
N THR A 624 34.14 -29.84 -30.24
CA THR A 624 34.17 -29.19 -31.55
C THR A 624 33.03 -29.66 -32.47
N GLN A 625 32.15 -28.75 -32.91
CA GLN A 625 31.64 -28.60 -34.28
C GLN A 625 30.57 -27.48 -34.39
N PRO A 626 30.50 -26.73 -35.50
CA PRO A 626 29.67 -25.53 -35.61
C PRO A 626 28.22 -25.88 -36.00
N LYS A 627 27.24 -25.44 -35.19
CA LYS A 627 25.81 -25.56 -35.50
C LYS A 627 25.29 -24.32 -36.23
N LYS A 628 24.69 -24.60 -37.41
CA LYS A 628 23.96 -23.65 -38.27
C LYS A 628 22.76 -23.01 -37.54
N LYS A 629 22.52 -21.74 -37.82
CA LYS A 629 21.34 -20.98 -37.33
C LYS A 629 20.05 -21.54 -37.96
N PRO A 630 18.93 -21.66 -37.20
CA PRO A 630 17.64 -22.02 -37.77
C PRO A 630 17.04 -20.83 -38.53
N GLY A 631 16.57 -21.10 -39.76
CA GLY A 631 15.91 -20.15 -40.64
C GLY A 631 14.44 -19.94 -40.20
N ARG A 632 13.95 -18.74 -40.47
CA ARG A 632 12.58 -18.25 -40.25
C ARG A 632 11.60 -19.07 -41.14
N PRO A 633 10.42 -19.52 -40.66
CA PRO A 633 9.42 -20.18 -41.48
C PRO A 633 8.78 -19.18 -42.47
N LYS A 634 8.68 -19.58 -43.72
CA LYS A 634 7.97 -18.87 -44.80
C LYS A 634 6.45 -19.04 -44.62
N GLY A 635 5.74 -17.95 -44.89
CA GLY A 635 4.31 -17.77 -44.68
C GLY A 635 3.42 -18.76 -45.44
N SER A 636 2.30 -19.08 -44.84
CA SER A 636 1.14 -19.71 -45.46
C SER A 636 0.27 -18.67 -46.14
N ARG A 637 0.00 -18.88 -47.43
CA ARG A 637 -0.94 -18.11 -48.24
C ARG A 637 -2.37 -18.50 -47.90
N ASN A 638 -3.19 -17.52 -47.59
CA ASN A 638 -4.65 -17.65 -47.62
C ASN A 638 -5.12 -17.95 -49.04
N LYS A 639 -5.95 -18.96 -49.20
CA LYS A 639 -6.86 -19.12 -50.35
C LYS A 639 -8.29 -19.01 -49.86
N ASN A 640 -8.90 -17.88 -50.11
CA ASN A 640 -10.35 -17.76 -50.21
C ASN A 640 -10.82 -18.31 -51.54
N LYS A 641 -11.88 -19.10 -51.54
CA LYS A 641 -13.05 -19.03 -52.44
C LYS A 641 -13.87 -20.30 -52.23
N LYS A 642 -14.99 -20.22 -51.69
CA LYS A 642 -16.41 -20.11 -52.11
C LYS A 642 -17.31 -20.09 -50.89
#